data_473e84ee5e35601baedb89720a517306
#
_entry.id   473e84ee5e35601baedb89720a517306
#
_cell.length_a   1.000
_cell.length_b   1.000
_cell.length_c   1.000
_cell.angle_alpha   90.00
_cell.angle_beta   90.00
_cell.angle_gamma   90.00
#
_symmetry.space_group_name_H-M   'P 1'
#
loop_
_entity.id
_entity.type
_entity.pdbx_description
1 polymer ?
#
loop_
_entity_poly.entity_id
_entity_poly.type
_entity_poly.pdbx_seq_one_letter_code
_entity_poly.pdbx_strand_id
1 'polypeptide(L)'
;MGRRYLPVAWVAACVVACGSGGPVPSDGQGAVTAPGDEAPPTAPPPVTPPPDETPPPSEPPPDETPGEAPPPGEPPPEEPPPALTTCAPEPVDEASLPAAEREARRAYACTGIALEGSVVSMTGAPVANVTVQVGDARARTDAQGRFRFPVLPRHNRLLQVDAEGFRPAVVAVALRRGLSQTRVTLPPVRLSPKEGGVRMLFAGDVSLGRRFLDPDDTTPRDRLPPDDPAALIRVSEPLPGTKAVFTHVRPFFQAADFRAVNLETPVTDSPTTPHDDKAYAFFTLPGSLPALPWLGVDYVSLGNNHVYDYLAPGLDDTLAHVAATGMAYSGAGRDETEAFVPARVPLAGSSYSLVSMCSITGSAHEQQYVAGPNQGGAADARDTSRVTSLLGAERAQGRVPVAVLHTGVEYSVRPSAPTAQRMRDMVDAGAKLVIAHHPHIPQGFARYKGVLMAQSLGNFAFDQDRMETMVGLLAEVEATGARVDRARAVPVYIEDYRPRPLAGDLADAFLRNLSELSREGGVALVPQPSWGELLPAGQQAAVGERTVDVPVTVDASGRATVDLRALRHEGESVAVAQLTGGTAPTGVKLKAGRDVLLHGDFEDHDVDDDANEAPRWGVGNGAGYVCQDGPRRGAAALCQRKGAVPLVNRFRPPGFAEGPPNRDLTAVAWVKGRGGGAFWVGVQYLPVESYSLFGEQTLLRHDGGTFDWKQVSEDLRFPADPPRPNLWNAPWALNLTLHTASPKTGQGVTVVDDLALVAWERQAPGATLTLETPHARDFVRVEAPAGTYTLRVTFREHRVP
;
A
#
# COMPACT_ATOMS: atom_id res chain seq x y z
N MET A 1 14.43 4.56 24.25
CA MET A 1 15.23 3.47 24.88
C MET A 1 15.48 2.43 23.83
N GLY A 2 16.70 2.34 23.32
CA GLY A 2 17.07 1.48 22.22
C GLY A 2 16.87 -0.01 22.54
N ARG A 3 16.00 -0.64 21.77
CA ARG A 3 15.80 -2.09 21.85
C ARG A 3 16.98 -2.81 21.19
N ARG A 4 17.62 -3.69 21.93
CA ARG A 4 18.66 -4.57 21.42
C ARG A 4 17.98 -5.79 20.78
N TYR A 5 18.09 -5.95 19.48
CA TYR A 5 17.79 -7.22 18.82
C TYR A 5 18.95 -8.19 19.06
N LEU A 6 18.68 -9.29 19.73
CA LEU A 6 19.59 -10.43 19.86
C LEU A 6 19.28 -11.42 18.72
N PRO A 7 20.28 -12.00 18.07
CA PRO A 7 20.05 -13.05 17.07
C PRO A 7 19.61 -14.32 17.77
N VAL A 8 18.39 -14.77 17.52
CA VAL A 8 17.87 -16.05 18.02
C VAL A 8 18.44 -17.17 17.16
N ALA A 9 19.23 -18.04 17.76
CA ALA A 9 19.67 -19.31 17.17
C ALA A 9 18.54 -20.34 17.36
N TRP A 10 17.94 -20.79 16.28
CA TRP A 10 16.87 -21.78 16.29
C TRP A 10 17.41 -23.22 16.16
N VAL A 11 16.96 -24.06 17.05
CA VAL A 11 17.16 -25.50 17.02
C VAL A 11 16.04 -26.12 16.18
N ALA A 12 16.42 -26.90 15.16
CA ALA A 12 15.49 -27.61 14.29
C ALA A 12 14.90 -28.84 14.99
N ALA A 13 13.59 -28.95 15.03
CA ALA A 13 12.88 -30.18 15.31
C ALA A 13 12.15 -30.69 14.06
N CYS A 14 12.51 -31.88 13.61
CA CYS A 14 11.86 -32.57 12.48
C CYS A 14 10.57 -33.24 12.95
N VAL A 15 9.49 -33.02 12.22
CA VAL A 15 8.33 -33.93 12.20
C VAL A 15 8.03 -34.34 10.76
N VAL A 16 8.08 -35.63 10.53
CA VAL A 16 7.74 -36.33 9.28
C VAL A 16 6.27 -36.77 9.37
N ALA A 17 5.47 -36.45 8.40
CA ALA A 17 4.19 -37.13 8.18
C ALA A 17 3.98 -37.43 6.71
N CYS A 18 3.79 -38.71 6.41
CA CYS A 18 3.47 -39.27 5.11
C CYS A 18 1.96 -39.22 4.86
N GLY A 19 1.55 -38.92 3.64
CA GLY A 19 0.17 -39.11 3.18
C GLY A 19 0.11 -39.31 1.67
N SER A 20 -0.34 -40.45 1.27
CA SER A 20 -0.43 -40.98 -0.08
C SER A 20 -1.69 -40.49 -0.81
N GLY A 21 -1.57 -40.02 -2.06
CA GLY A 21 -2.68 -39.71 -2.91
C GLY A 21 -2.73 -40.60 -4.18
N GLY A 22 -3.89 -41.04 -4.57
CA GLY A 22 -4.16 -41.77 -5.78
C GLY A 22 -4.79 -40.90 -6.88
N PRO A 23 -4.77 -41.34 -8.14
CA PRO A 23 -5.05 -40.48 -9.30
C PRO A 23 -6.52 -40.43 -9.72
N VAL A 24 -6.92 -39.32 -10.34
CA VAL A 24 -8.23 -39.11 -10.97
C VAL A 24 -8.09 -39.26 -12.49
N PRO A 25 -9.00 -39.95 -13.18
CA PRO A 25 -8.92 -40.19 -14.62
C PRO A 25 -9.50 -39.04 -15.46
N SER A 26 -8.89 -38.88 -16.62
CA SER A 26 -9.39 -38.04 -17.73
C SER A 26 -10.42 -38.79 -18.56
N ASP A 27 -11.46 -38.13 -19.03
CA ASP A 27 -12.24 -38.34 -20.25
C ASP A 27 -13.33 -37.27 -20.32
N GLY A 28 -13.66 -36.62 -21.41
CA GLY A 28 -13.92 -36.95 -22.73
C GLY A 28 -14.37 -35.71 -23.52
N GLN A 29 -13.92 -35.61 -24.72
CA GLN A 29 -14.32 -34.58 -25.70
C GLN A 29 -15.79 -34.72 -26.12
N GLY A 30 -16.48 -33.60 -26.29
CA GLY A 30 -17.77 -33.53 -26.98
C GLY A 30 -17.91 -32.18 -27.69
N ALA A 31 -17.68 -32.15 -28.95
CA ALA A 31 -17.94 -31.02 -29.83
C ALA A 31 -19.43 -30.89 -30.13
N VAL A 32 -19.98 -29.68 -29.98
CA VAL A 32 -21.30 -29.31 -30.53
C VAL A 32 -21.17 -28.03 -31.32
N THR A 33 -21.60 -28.11 -32.56
CA THR A 33 -21.66 -27.13 -33.63
C THR A 33 -22.62 -26.00 -33.33
N ALA A 34 -22.27 -24.80 -33.75
CA ALA A 34 -23.12 -23.60 -33.78
C ALA A 34 -24.14 -23.65 -34.93
N PRO A 35 -25.25 -22.95 -34.83
CA PRO A 35 -25.97 -22.43 -35.97
C PRO A 35 -25.99 -20.89 -36.03
N GLY A 36 -25.82 -20.46 -37.17
CA GLY A 36 -25.98 -19.34 -38.05
C GLY A 36 -26.64 -18.02 -37.58
N ASP A 37 -26.05 -17.03 -38.24
CA ASP A 37 -26.36 -15.62 -38.28
C ASP A 37 -27.83 -15.29 -38.62
N GLU A 38 -28.38 -14.29 -37.91
CA GLU A 38 -29.37 -13.36 -38.46
C GLU A 38 -29.02 -11.93 -37.99
N ALA A 39 -28.86 -11.02 -38.95
CA ALA A 39 -28.59 -9.60 -38.78
C ALA A 39 -29.89 -8.85 -38.45
N PRO A 40 -29.85 -7.81 -37.58
CA PRO A 40 -30.99 -6.92 -37.35
C PRO A 40 -31.09 -5.83 -38.44
N PRO A 41 -32.30 -5.28 -38.70
CA PRO A 41 -32.57 -4.37 -39.81
C PRO A 41 -32.04 -2.96 -39.54
N THR A 42 -31.64 -2.33 -40.63
CA THR A 42 -31.12 -0.97 -40.75
C THR A 42 -32.19 0.12 -40.45
N ALA A 43 -31.80 1.10 -39.64
CA ALA A 43 -32.61 2.30 -39.40
C ALA A 43 -32.45 3.32 -40.55
N PRO A 44 -33.47 4.15 -40.83
CA PRO A 44 -33.43 5.17 -41.91
C PRO A 44 -32.57 6.39 -41.51
N PRO A 45 -32.03 7.12 -42.50
CA PRO A 45 -31.13 8.25 -42.26
C PRO A 45 -31.85 9.50 -41.74
N PRO A 46 -31.18 10.37 -41.00
CA PRO A 46 -31.77 11.60 -40.47
C PRO A 46 -31.84 12.67 -41.53
N VAL A 47 -32.95 13.44 -41.50
CA VAL A 47 -33.26 14.59 -42.36
C VAL A 47 -32.48 15.80 -41.83
N THR A 48 -31.70 16.45 -42.72
CA THR A 48 -31.01 17.73 -42.45
C THR A 48 -31.96 18.92 -42.60
N PRO A 49 -31.94 19.90 -41.68
CA PRO A 49 -32.61 21.18 -41.91
C PRO A 49 -31.78 22.13 -42.83
N PRO A 50 -32.41 23.10 -43.52
CA PRO A 50 -31.72 23.98 -44.46
C PRO A 50 -30.84 25.03 -43.76
N PRO A 51 -29.84 25.59 -44.45
CA PRO A 51 -28.88 26.51 -43.86
C PRO A 51 -29.43 27.92 -43.65
N ASP A 52 -29.15 28.50 -42.47
CA ASP A 52 -29.37 29.94 -42.23
C ASP A 52 -28.25 30.76 -42.83
N GLU A 53 -28.66 31.88 -43.43
CA GLU A 53 -27.77 32.84 -44.09
C GLU A 53 -26.93 33.62 -43.06
N THR A 54 -25.60 33.57 -43.18
CA THR A 54 -24.68 34.43 -42.45
C THR A 54 -24.40 35.72 -43.21
N PRO A 55 -24.32 36.88 -42.55
CA PRO A 55 -23.90 38.14 -43.14
C PRO A 55 -22.39 38.18 -43.46
N PRO A 56 -21.91 38.98 -44.38
CA PRO A 56 -20.52 38.98 -44.84
C PRO A 56 -19.53 39.51 -43.78
N PRO A 57 -18.27 39.04 -43.82
CA PRO A 57 -17.26 39.46 -42.84
C PRO A 57 -16.72 40.86 -43.11
N SER A 58 -16.56 41.65 -42.06
CA SER A 58 -15.83 42.90 -42.03
C SER A 58 -14.32 42.68 -42.20
N GLU A 59 -13.63 43.53 -42.93
CA GLU A 59 -12.19 43.51 -43.18
C GLU A 59 -11.34 43.54 -41.88
N PRO A 60 -10.20 42.82 -41.86
CA PRO A 60 -9.28 42.88 -40.75
C PRO A 60 -8.41 44.15 -40.80
N PRO A 61 -7.98 44.69 -39.63
CA PRO A 61 -7.00 45.75 -39.55
C PRO A 61 -5.58 45.24 -39.96
N PRO A 62 -4.66 46.15 -40.34
CA PRO A 62 -3.37 45.77 -40.90
C PRO A 62 -2.44 45.07 -39.91
N ASP A 63 -1.67 44.13 -40.44
CA ASP A 63 -0.64 43.35 -39.78
C ASP A 63 0.34 44.19 -38.93
N GLU A 64 0.31 44.04 -37.60
CA GLU A 64 1.44 44.35 -36.77
C GLU A 64 2.35 43.11 -36.69
N THR A 65 3.59 43.21 -37.14
CA THR A 65 4.65 42.20 -36.99
C THR A 65 4.78 41.77 -35.52
N PRO A 66 4.80 40.47 -35.20
CA PRO A 66 5.03 40.05 -33.84
C PRO A 66 6.45 40.41 -33.41
N GLY A 67 6.56 41.27 -32.41
CA GLY A 67 7.86 41.51 -31.73
C GLY A 67 8.34 40.22 -31.12
N GLU A 68 9.65 39.98 -31.27
CA GLU A 68 10.37 38.88 -30.66
C GLU A 68 10.08 38.82 -29.13
N ALA A 69 9.59 37.69 -28.67
CA ALA A 69 9.34 37.46 -27.23
C ALA A 69 10.69 37.59 -26.49
N PRO A 70 10.73 38.31 -25.35
CA PRO A 70 11.98 38.35 -24.55
C PRO A 70 12.36 36.94 -24.14
N PRO A 71 13.68 36.63 -24.02
CA PRO A 71 14.14 35.33 -23.56
C PRO A 71 13.53 35.04 -22.21
N PRO A 72 13.23 33.76 -21.90
CA PRO A 72 12.73 33.38 -20.59
C PRO A 72 13.71 33.86 -19.53
N GLY A 73 13.23 34.76 -18.65
CA GLY A 73 14.04 35.28 -17.53
C GLY A 73 14.49 34.11 -16.66
N GLU A 74 15.72 34.18 -16.15
CA GLU A 74 16.19 33.26 -15.14
C GLU A 74 15.13 33.11 -14.04
N PRO A 75 14.86 31.90 -13.55
CA PRO A 75 13.95 31.72 -12.43
C PRO A 75 14.43 32.59 -11.26
N PRO A 76 13.55 33.24 -10.51
CA PRO A 76 13.95 34.02 -9.36
C PRO A 76 14.76 33.14 -8.41
N PRO A 77 15.82 33.67 -7.76
CA PRO A 77 16.64 32.92 -6.81
C PRO A 77 15.72 32.26 -5.77
N GLU A 78 15.91 30.97 -5.55
CA GLU A 78 15.15 30.22 -4.54
C GLU A 78 15.33 30.91 -3.18
N GLU A 79 14.22 31.23 -2.53
CA GLU A 79 14.25 31.74 -1.17
C GLU A 79 14.98 30.75 -0.27
N PRO A 80 15.90 31.22 0.61
CA PRO A 80 16.58 30.33 1.53
C PRO A 80 15.55 29.58 2.39
N PRO A 81 15.82 28.32 2.75
CA PRO A 81 14.90 27.52 3.53
C PRO A 81 14.57 28.21 4.85
N PRO A 82 13.30 28.20 5.27
CA PRO A 82 12.88 28.90 6.49
C PRO A 82 13.50 28.25 7.73
N ALA A 83 14.05 29.09 8.64
CA ALA A 83 14.65 28.64 9.90
C ALA A 83 13.58 28.50 10.99
N LEU A 84 13.68 27.45 11.79
CA LEU A 84 12.86 27.25 12.99
C LEU A 84 13.40 28.06 14.15
N THR A 85 12.52 28.66 14.95
CA THR A 85 12.87 29.43 16.16
C THR A 85 13.27 28.53 17.34
N THR A 86 12.75 27.30 17.35
CA THR A 86 13.12 26.27 18.30
C THR A 86 13.39 25.00 17.54
N CYS A 87 14.59 24.48 17.67
CA CYS A 87 14.97 23.24 17.03
C CYS A 87 15.71 22.35 18.05
N ALA A 88 15.28 21.12 18.13
CA ALA A 88 16.02 20.09 18.84
C ALA A 88 16.30 18.97 17.84
N PRO A 89 17.57 18.56 17.65
CA PRO A 89 17.84 17.36 16.91
C PRO A 89 17.20 16.16 17.62
N GLU A 90 16.80 15.18 16.82
CA GLU A 90 16.23 13.95 17.34
C GLU A 90 17.15 13.27 18.37
N PRO A 91 16.60 12.61 19.40
CA PRO A 91 17.39 11.97 20.45
C PRO A 91 18.14 10.75 19.88
N VAL A 92 19.38 10.93 19.56
CA VAL A 92 20.32 9.86 19.16
C VAL A 92 21.50 9.90 20.12
N ASP A 93 22.18 8.79 20.28
CA ASP A 93 23.49 8.80 20.94
C ASP A 93 24.50 9.58 20.08
N GLU A 94 24.43 10.91 20.14
CA GLU A 94 25.28 11.79 19.38
C GLU A 94 26.79 11.52 19.59
N ALA A 95 27.16 10.94 20.72
CA ALA A 95 28.56 10.66 21.03
C ALA A 95 29.14 9.61 20.08
N SER A 96 28.29 8.73 19.55
CA SER A 96 28.71 7.67 18.61
C SER A 96 28.81 8.15 17.15
N LEU A 97 28.26 9.33 16.81
CA LEU A 97 28.19 9.85 15.44
C LEU A 97 29.42 10.70 15.07
N PRO A 98 29.82 10.74 13.80
CA PRO A 98 30.81 11.68 13.28
C PRO A 98 30.38 13.14 13.48
N ALA A 99 31.35 14.05 13.62
CA ALA A 99 31.06 15.49 13.80
C ALA A 99 30.22 16.08 12.64
N ALA A 100 30.55 15.71 11.40
CA ALA A 100 29.81 16.17 10.22
C ALA A 100 28.35 15.71 10.26
N GLU A 101 28.10 14.47 10.69
CA GLU A 101 26.72 13.96 10.82
C GLU A 101 25.94 14.70 11.92
N ARG A 102 26.57 14.94 13.07
CA ARG A 102 25.94 15.75 14.13
C ARG A 102 25.57 17.15 13.65
N GLU A 103 26.45 17.77 12.85
CA GLU A 103 26.18 19.08 12.24
C GLU A 103 25.03 19.02 11.22
N ALA A 104 25.04 18.01 10.34
CA ALA A 104 23.97 17.80 9.37
C ALA A 104 22.61 17.59 10.03
N ARG A 105 22.53 16.78 11.08
CA ARG A 105 21.30 16.56 11.86
C ARG A 105 20.79 17.84 12.52
N ARG A 106 21.67 18.64 13.11
CA ARG A 106 21.31 19.95 13.66
C ARG A 106 20.83 20.89 12.57
N ALA A 107 21.53 20.97 11.45
CA ALA A 107 21.11 21.78 10.31
C ALA A 107 19.73 21.35 9.79
N TYR A 108 19.50 20.05 9.65
CA TYR A 108 18.20 19.52 9.24
C TYR A 108 17.09 19.86 10.24
N ALA A 109 17.30 19.60 11.53
CA ALA A 109 16.33 19.86 12.58
C ALA A 109 16.00 21.36 12.72
N CYS A 110 16.95 22.26 12.40
CA CYS A 110 16.76 23.70 12.49
C CYS A 110 16.25 24.33 11.19
N THR A 111 16.15 23.55 10.10
CA THR A 111 15.67 24.04 8.81
C THR A 111 14.23 23.60 8.60
N GLY A 112 13.31 24.55 8.59
CA GLY A 112 11.89 24.26 8.34
C GLY A 112 11.57 24.02 6.86
N ILE A 113 10.30 23.73 6.61
CA ILE A 113 9.73 23.61 5.26
C ILE A 113 8.39 24.37 5.22
N ALA A 114 8.10 25.06 4.10
CA ALA A 114 6.81 25.71 3.93
C ALA A 114 5.78 24.71 3.41
N LEU A 115 4.52 24.87 3.83
CA LEU A 115 3.39 24.09 3.31
C LEU A 115 2.32 25.04 2.79
N GLU A 116 1.87 24.79 1.56
CA GLU A 116 0.82 25.57 0.90
C GLU A 116 -0.23 24.63 0.32
N GLY A 117 -1.47 25.13 0.21
CA GLY A 117 -2.57 24.41 -0.40
C GLY A 117 -3.84 25.23 -0.41
N SER A 118 -4.94 24.58 -0.77
CA SER A 118 -6.26 25.20 -0.74
C SER A 118 -7.32 24.23 -0.24
N VAL A 119 -8.39 24.79 0.32
CA VAL A 119 -9.58 24.06 0.73
C VAL A 119 -10.73 24.46 -0.17
N VAL A 120 -11.38 23.47 -0.76
CA VAL A 120 -12.50 23.67 -1.69
C VAL A 120 -13.67 22.74 -1.33
N SER A 121 -14.87 23.11 -1.77
CA SER A 121 -16.03 22.22 -1.73
C SER A 121 -15.92 21.13 -2.81
N MET A 122 -16.83 20.18 -2.81
CA MET A 122 -16.95 19.16 -3.88
C MET A 122 -17.19 19.74 -5.27
N THR A 123 -17.74 20.95 -5.35
CA THR A 123 -17.95 21.67 -6.63
C THR A 123 -16.74 22.52 -7.04
N GLY A 124 -15.65 22.48 -6.28
CA GLY A 124 -14.46 23.30 -6.53
C GLY A 124 -14.56 24.74 -6.02
N ALA A 125 -15.67 25.14 -5.37
CA ALA A 125 -15.80 26.48 -4.79
C ALA A 125 -14.86 26.64 -3.58
N PRO A 126 -14.16 27.80 -3.43
CA PRO A 126 -13.29 28.06 -2.29
C PRO A 126 -14.04 27.99 -0.96
N VAL A 127 -13.42 27.40 0.06
CA VAL A 127 -13.92 27.42 1.44
C VAL A 127 -13.03 28.36 2.26
N ALA A 128 -13.52 29.56 2.49
CA ALA A 128 -12.79 30.65 3.13
C ALA A 128 -12.95 30.65 4.66
N ASN A 129 -11.97 31.24 5.37
CA ASN A 129 -11.96 31.43 6.81
C ASN A 129 -12.05 30.14 7.64
N VAL A 130 -11.55 29.02 7.11
CA VAL A 130 -11.52 27.72 7.76
C VAL A 130 -10.18 27.49 8.44
N THR A 131 -10.19 26.89 9.61
CA THR A 131 -8.95 26.48 10.30
C THR A 131 -8.39 25.22 9.66
N VAL A 132 -7.13 25.31 9.23
CA VAL A 132 -6.30 24.18 8.81
C VAL A 132 -5.27 23.96 9.92
N GLN A 133 -5.13 22.71 10.38
CA GLN A 133 -4.21 22.34 11.44
C GLN A 133 -3.21 21.31 10.92
N VAL A 134 -1.92 21.47 11.27
CA VAL A 134 -0.83 20.49 10.99
C VAL A 134 -0.02 20.33 12.28
N GLY A 135 -0.14 19.19 12.94
CA GLY A 135 0.33 19.03 14.31
C GLY A 135 -0.26 20.11 15.21
N ASP A 136 0.57 20.90 15.89
CA ASP A 136 0.14 22.01 16.73
C ASP A 136 -0.03 23.34 15.96
N ALA A 137 0.50 23.43 14.73
CA ALA A 137 0.42 24.63 13.92
C ALA A 137 -0.97 24.82 13.31
N ARG A 138 -1.43 26.09 13.24
CA ARG A 138 -2.74 26.45 12.68
C ARG A 138 -2.60 27.60 11.69
N ALA A 139 -3.34 27.51 10.59
CA ALA A 139 -3.52 28.57 9.62
C ALA A 139 -5.01 28.72 9.29
N ARG A 140 -5.40 29.86 8.69
CA ARG A 140 -6.75 30.06 8.17
C ARG A 140 -6.70 30.22 6.67
N THR A 141 -7.73 29.72 6.01
CA THR A 141 -7.88 29.93 4.56
C THR A 141 -8.29 31.36 4.24
N ASP A 142 -7.71 31.91 3.16
CA ASP A 142 -8.09 33.24 2.61
C ASP A 142 -9.42 33.16 1.83
N ALA A 143 -9.82 34.30 1.21
CA ALA A 143 -11.05 34.38 0.41
C ALA A 143 -11.06 33.43 -0.82
N GLN A 144 -9.91 32.99 -1.28
CA GLN A 144 -9.74 32.02 -2.36
C GLN A 144 -9.57 30.59 -1.84
N GLY A 145 -9.80 30.36 -0.54
CA GLY A 145 -9.65 29.07 0.10
C GLY A 145 -8.19 28.62 0.30
N ARG A 146 -7.19 29.47 0.05
CA ARG A 146 -5.77 29.13 0.15
C ARG A 146 -5.29 29.25 1.59
N PHE A 147 -4.39 28.35 1.98
CA PHE A 147 -3.68 28.40 3.26
C PHE A 147 -2.18 28.31 3.06
N ARG A 148 -1.41 28.84 4.01
CA ARG A 148 0.04 28.76 4.03
C ARG A 148 0.55 28.62 5.46
N PHE A 149 1.44 27.67 5.65
CA PHE A 149 2.34 27.57 6.80
C PHE A 149 3.73 27.98 6.31
N PRO A 150 4.25 29.13 6.73
CA PRO A 150 5.53 29.63 6.24
C PRO A 150 6.71 28.74 6.67
N VAL A 151 6.59 28.10 7.82
CA VAL A 151 7.61 27.22 8.39
C VAL A 151 6.97 26.15 9.25
N LEU A 152 7.31 24.90 8.98
CA LEU A 152 6.96 23.70 9.76
C LEU A 152 8.22 22.86 9.97
N PRO A 153 8.30 22.05 11.03
CA PRO A 153 9.32 21.01 11.16
C PRO A 153 9.25 20.01 10.02
N ARG A 154 10.40 19.46 9.64
CA ARG A 154 10.51 18.47 8.57
C ARG A 154 10.14 17.06 9.05
N HIS A 155 8.96 16.90 9.60
CA HIS A 155 8.37 15.62 10.02
C HIS A 155 7.05 15.42 9.32
N ASN A 156 6.78 14.20 8.88
CA ASN A 156 5.48 13.86 8.30
C ASN A 156 4.38 14.07 9.34
N ARG A 157 3.28 14.69 8.93
CA ARG A 157 2.18 15.08 9.83
C ARG A 157 0.82 14.87 9.19
N LEU A 158 -0.20 14.79 10.02
CA LEU A 158 -1.58 14.91 9.55
C LEU A 158 -1.95 16.38 9.42
N LEU A 159 -2.51 16.71 8.27
CA LEU A 159 -3.27 17.95 8.04
C LEU A 159 -4.73 17.65 8.32
N GLN A 160 -5.36 18.47 9.14
CA GLN A 160 -6.77 18.36 9.50
C GLN A 160 -7.49 19.66 9.16
N VAL A 161 -8.68 19.52 8.57
CA VAL A 161 -9.58 20.64 8.26
C VAL A 161 -10.93 20.33 8.87
N ASP A 162 -11.41 21.24 9.72
CA ASP A 162 -12.76 21.18 10.26
C ASP A 162 -13.49 22.48 9.89
N ALA A 163 -14.62 22.35 9.21
CA ALA A 163 -15.41 23.47 8.69
C ALA A 163 -16.89 23.22 8.94
N GLU A 164 -17.60 24.25 9.39
CA GLU A 164 -19.04 24.19 9.62
C GLU A 164 -19.80 23.81 8.35
N GLY A 165 -20.72 22.88 8.45
CA GLY A 165 -21.49 22.34 7.33
C GLY A 165 -20.77 21.29 6.48
N PHE A 166 -19.49 21.00 6.78
CA PHE A 166 -18.70 20.01 6.08
C PHE A 166 -18.25 18.87 7.01
N ARG A 167 -17.94 17.72 6.44
CA ARG A 167 -17.25 16.63 7.13
C ARG A 167 -15.78 16.99 7.30
N PRO A 168 -15.16 16.68 8.43
CA PRO A 168 -13.74 16.88 8.60
C PRO A 168 -12.93 16.19 7.52
N ALA A 169 -11.81 16.79 7.09
CA ALA A 169 -10.86 16.14 6.19
C ALA A 169 -9.55 15.88 6.93
N VAL A 170 -9.00 14.70 6.72
CA VAL A 170 -7.69 14.28 7.24
C VAL A 170 -6.83 13.82 6.07
N VAL A 171 -5.60 14.34 6.02
CA VAL A 171 -4.63 14.07 4.94
C VAL A 171 -3.24 13.92 5.56
N ALA A 172 -2.52 12.86 5.20
CA ALA A 172 -1.11 12.75 5.56
C ALA A 172 -0.26 13.66 4.66
N VAL A 173 0.70 14.36 5.23
CA VAL A 173 1.56 15.31 4.53
C VAL A 173 3.02 14.93 4.71
N ALA A 174 3.71 14.69 3.61
CA ALA A 174 5.14 14.40 3.58
C ALA A 174 5.94 15.70 3.71
N LEU A 175 6.34 16.04 4.91
CA LEU A 175 7.20 17.19 5.22
C LEU A 175 8.67 16.80 5.39
N ARG A 176 8.97 15.50 5.54
CA ARG A 176 10.32 14.97 5.61
C ARG A 176 10.91 14.91 4.19
N ARG A 177 11.53 15.98 3.78
CA ARG A 177 12.10 16.19 2.44
C ARG A 177 13.56 16.63 2.55
N GLY A 178 14.36 16.42 1.52
CA GLY A 178 15.73 16.92 1.46
C GLY A 178 15.81 18.45 1.63
N LEU A 179 16.93 18.96 2.14
CA LEU A 179 17.10 20.39 2.45
C LEU A 179 16.95 21.30 1.23
N SER A 180 17.21 20.82 0.03
CA SER A 180 16.98 21.56 -1.22
C SER A 180 15.51 21.86 -1.50
N GLN A 181 14.59 21.07 -0.97
CA GLN A 181 13.16 21.31 -1.12
C GLN A 181 12.66 22.20 0.02
N THR A 182 12.37 23.45 -0.27
CA THR A 182 11.98 24.48 0.72
C THR A 182 10.47 24.56 0.91
N ARG A 183 9.68 23.92 0.04
CA ARG A 183 8.21 24.02 0.02
C ARG A 183 7.56 22.70 -0.39
N VAL A 184 6.40 22.43 0.19
CA VAL A 184 5.43 21.40 -0.25
C VAL A 184 4.14 22.11 -0.66
N THR A 185 3.61 21.76 -1.81
CA THR A 185 2.30 22.26 -2.29
C THR A 185 1.34 21.08 -2.41
N LEU A 186 0.23 21.16 -1.67
CA LEU A 186 -0.80 20.14 -1.71
C LEU A 186 -1.83 20.42 -2.82
N PRO A 187 -2.37 19.40 -3.47
CA PRO A 187 -3.56 19.53 -4.27
C PRO A 187 -4.74 20.03 -3.40
N PRO A 188 -5.80 20.58 -4.01
CA PRO A 188 -6.94 21.07 -3.26
C PRO A 188 -7.55 20.01 -2.33
N VAL A 189 -7.66 20.32 -1.05
CA VAL A 189 -8.37 19.49 -0.07
C VAL A 189 -9.87 19.72 -0.27
N ARG A 190 -10.57 18.69 -0.77
CA ARG A 190 -12.00 18.76 -1.08
C ARG A 190 -12.83 18.36 0.12
N LEU A 191 -13.72 19.24 0.56
CA LEU A 191 -14.65 19.00 1.67
C LEU A 191 -16.02 18.57 1.16
N SER A 192 -16.53 17.49 1.69
CA SER A 192 -17.89 16.98 1.43
C SER A 192 -18.88 17.58 2.43
N PRO A 193 -20.11 17.95 2.00
CA PRO A 193 -21.12 18.44 2.90
C PRO A 193 -21.49 17.39 3.95
N LYS A 194 -21.79 17.84 5.18
CA LYS A 194 -22.19 16.97 6.27
C LYS A 194 -23.61 16.43 6.08
N GLU A 195 -24.46 17.23 5.45
CA GLU A 195 -25.86 16.87 5.18
C GLU A 195 -25.99 16.03 3.89
N GLY A 196 -27.05 15.23 3.82
CA GLY A 196 -27.49 14.54 2.60
C GLY A 196 -26.83 13.19 2.30
N GLY A 197 -25.89 12.71 3.11
CA GLY A 197 -25.26 11.41 2.92
C GLY A 197 -24.50 10.93 4.15
N VAL A 198 -23.77 9.84 4.02
CA VAL A 198 -22.94 9.23 5.07
C VAL A 198 -21.52 9.01 4.54
N ARG A 199 -20.50 9.28 5.35
CA ARG A 199 -19.13 8.83 5.13
C ARG A 199 -18.88 7.56 5.94
N MET A 200 -18.66 6.47 5.25
CA MET A 200 -18.29 5.17 5.82
C MET A 200 -16.78 4.97 5.64
N LEU A 201 -16.11 4.49 6.69
CA LEU A 201 -14.71 4.11 6.66
C LEU A 201 -14.61 2.60 6.90
N PHE A 202 -14.00 1.90 5.97
CA PHE A 202 -13.69 0.48 6.07
C PHE A 202 -12.19 0.30 6.19
N ALA A 203 -11.74 -0.48 7.18
CA ALA A 203 -10.34 -0.86 7.32
C ALA A 203 -10.17 -2.38 7.13
N GLY A 204 -8.94 -2.82 6.97
CA GLY A 204 -8.59 -4.21 6.70
C GLY A 204 -8.67 -5.14 7.91
N ASP A 205 -7.85 -6.20 7.87
CA ASP A 205 -7.87 -7.31 8.82
C ASP A 205 -7.23 -6.92 10.16
N VAL A 206 -7.90 -7.29 11.26
CA VAL A 206 -7.49 -7.03 12.65
C VAL A 206 -7.35 -8.33 13.41
N SER A 207 -6.16 -8.60 13.96
CA SER A 207 -5.88 -9.63 14.95
C SER A 207 -4.84 -9.11 15.94
N LEU A 208 -5.17 -9.07 17.22
CA LEU A 208 -4.38 -8.43 18.28
C LEU A 208 -3.75 -9.45 19.25
N GLY A 209 -3.52 -10.64 18.74
CA GLY A 209 -2.90 -11.75 19.48
C GLY A 209 -1.42 -11.95 19.15
N ARG A 210 -0.93 -13.16 19.40
CA ARG A 210 0.43 -13.63 19.08
C ARG A 210 1.51 -12.59 19.42
N ARG A 211 2.27 -12.05 18.46
CA ARG A 211 3.40 -11.13 18.69
C ARG A 211 3.02 -9.78 19.29
N PHE A 212 1.76 -9.42 19.30
CA PHE A 212 1.29 -8.30 20.12
C PHE A 212 1.41 -8.58 21.62
N LEU A 213 1.20 -9.86 22.01
CA LEU A 213 1.22 -10.33 23.41
C LEU A 213 2.54 -11.02 23.78
N ASP A 214 3.14 -11.73 22.82
CA ASP A 214 4.38 -12.53 22.96
C ASP A 214 5.31 -12.15 21.80
N PRO A 215 6.21 -11.18 21.98
CA PRO A 215 7.09 -10.70 20.87
C PRO A 215 7.92 -11.80 20.21
N ASP A 216 8.27 -12.84 20.97
CA ASP A 216 9.07 -13.97 20.50
C ASP A 216 8.23 -15.08 19.85
N ASP A 217 6.88 -15.02 19.95
CA ASP A 217 5.90 -15.98 19.42
C ASP A 217 6.24 -17.44 19.80
N THR A 218 6.61 -17.63 21.08
CA THR A 218 7.06 -18.92 21.61
C THR A 218 6.00 -19.65 22.45
N THR A 219 4.98 -18.95 22.86
CA THR A 219 3.90 -19.51 23.68
C THR A 219 3.03 -20.45 22.86
N PRO A 220 2.79 -21.68 23.34
CA PRO A 220 1.82 -22.56 22.69
C PRO A 220 0.43 -21.94 22.60
N ARG A 221 -0.25 -22.20 21.48
CA ARG A 221 -1.56 -21.62 21.15
C ARG A 221 -2.73 -22.06 22.05
N ASP A 222 -2.49 -23.04 22.94
CA ASP A 222 -3.48 -23.59 23.89
C ASP A 222 -3.51 -22.87 25.24
N ARG A 223 -2.79 -21.77 25.40
CA ARG A 223 -2.69 -21.01 26.64
C ARG A 223 -2.35 -19.55 26.42
N LEU A 224 -2.60 -18.74 27.44
CA LEU A 224 -2.16 -17.34 27.46
C LEU A 224 -0.64 -17.24 27.61
N PRO A 225 0.02 -16.29 26.92
CA PRO A 225 1.42 -16.01 27.16
C PRO A 225 1.64 -15.36 28.55
N PRO A 226 2.85 -15.47 29.09
CA PRO A 226 3.24 -14.71 30.26
C PRO A 226 3.11 -13.21 30.01
N ASP A 227 2.85 -12.42 31.05
CA ASP A 227 2.80 -10.97 30.91
C ASP A 227 4.20 -10.40 30.67
N ASP A 228 4.51 -10.04 29.43
CA ASP A 228 5.81 -9.49 29.03
C ASP A 228 5.77 -7.95 29.01
N PRO A 229 6.63 -7.26 29.76
CA PRO A 229 6.72 -5.80 29.72
C PRO A 229 7.24 -5.24 28.38
N ALA A 230 7.83 -6.07 27.52
CA ALA A 230 8.28 -5.69 26.18
C ALA A 230 7.18 -5.86 25.12
N ALA A 231 6.08 -6.56 25.45
CA ALA A 231 4.95 -6.74 24.54
C ALA A 231 4.25 -5.40 24.23
N LEU A 232 3.75 -5.28 23.02
CA LEU A 232 2.93 -4.12 22.62
C LEU A 232 1.62 -4.05 23.40
N ILE A 233 1.04 -5.22 23.66
CA ILE A 233 -0.18 -5.39 24.44
C ILE A 233 0.16 -6.31 25.61
N ARG A 234 0.07 -5.82 26.82
CA ARG A 234 0.33 -6.61 28.02
C ARG A 234 -0.89 -7.45 28.37
N VAL A 235 -0.65 -8.71 28.73
CA VAL A 235 -1.73 -9.64 29.13
C VAL A 235 -2.45 -9.14 30.38
N SER A 236 -1.70 -8.59 31.35
CA SER A 236 -2.26 -8.05 32.60
C SER A 236 -3.08 -6.76 32.43
N GLU A 237 -2.78 -5.96 31.40
CA GLU A 237 -3.43 -4.67 31.16
C GLU A 237 -3.48 -4.37 29.65
N PRO A 238 -4.36 -5.03 28.86
CA PRO A 238 -4.29 -4.98 27.40
C PRO A 238 -4.77 -3.66 26.80
N LEU A 239 -5.68 -2.93 27.44
CA LEU A 239 -6.32 -1.75 26.85
C LEU A 239 -5.36 -0.61 26.49
N PRO A 240 -4.42 -0.17 27.33
CA PRO A 240 -3.49 0.90 26.99
C PRO A 240 -2.63 0.59 25.77
N GLY A 241 -2.05 -0.62 25.73
CA GLY A 241 -1.26 -1.09 24.59
C GLY A 241 -2.07 -1.13 23.31
N THR A 242 -3.30 -1.66 23.37
CA THR A 242 -4.19 -1.72 22.20
C THR A 242 -4.58 -0.32 21.70
N LYS A 243 -4.85 0.63 22.60
CA LYS A 243 -5.08 2.03 22.19
C LYS A 243 -3.86 2.64 21.50
N ALA A 244 -2.65 2.34 21.98
CA ALA A 244 -1.42 2.81 21.38
C ALA A 244 -1.23 2.28 19.95
N VAL A 245 -1.66 1.04 19.67
CA VAL A 245 -1.67 0.47 18.30
C VAL A 245 -2.43 1.36 17.32
N PHE A 246 -3.55 1.95 17.73
CA PHE A 246 -4.45 2.69 16.84
C PHE A 246 -4.30 4.23 16.88
N THR A 247 -3.36 4.76 17.65
CA THR A 247 -3.26 6.21 17.90
C THR A 247 -3.13 7.03 16.59
N HIS A 248 -2.28 6.60 15.67
CA HIS A 248 -1.93 7.36 14.45
C HIS A 248 -3.07 7.41 13.41
N VAL A 249 -3.93 6.40 13.39
CA VAL A 249 -5.05 6.31 12.45
C VAL A 249 -6.35 6.86 13.01
N ARG A 250 -6.42 7.10 14.32
CA ARG A 250 -7.63 7.56 15.00
C ARG A 250 -8.27 8.82 14.40
N PRO A 251 -7.54 9.84 13.91
CA PRO A 251 -8.14 11.01 13.27
C PRO A 251 -8.99 10.68 12.05
N PHE A 252 -8.63 9.67 11.24
CA PHE A 252 -9.43 9.22 10.09
C PHE A 252 -10.75 8.58 10.55
N PHE A 253 -10.71 7.77 11.60
CA PHE A 253 -11.91 7.18 12.18
C PHE A 253 -12.84 8.25 12.76
N GLN A 254 -12.30 9.26 13.43
CA GLN A 254 -13.09 10.38 13.97
C GLN A 254 -13.72 11.27 12.88
N ALA A 255 -13.13 11.29 11.67
CA ALA A 255 -13.66 12.07 10.54
C ALA A 255 -14.79 11.35 9.78
N ALA A 256 -15.09 10.09 10.08
CA ALA A 256 -16.14 9.31 9.44
C ALA A 256 -17.42 9.27 10.29
N ASP A 257 -18.56 9.05 9.63
CA ASP A 257 -19.87 8.90 10.29
C ASP A 257 -20.13 7.44 10.73
N PHE A 258 -19.51 6.47 10.03
CA PHE A 258 -19.61 5.03 10.32
C PHE A 258 -18.27 4.34 10.01
N ARG A 259 -17.82 3.45 10.87
CA ARG A 259 -16.50 2.79 10.82
C ARG A 259 -16.62 1.28 11.00
N ALA A 260 -15.94 0.54 10.13
CA ALA A 260 -15.97 -0.91 10.08
C ALA A 260 -14.57 -1.52 9.94
N VAL A 261 -14.33 -2.65 10.61
CA VAL A 261 -13.12 -3.46 10.47
C VAL A 261 -13.47 -4.95 10.34
N ASN A 262 -12.58 -5.75 9.77
CA ASN A 262 -12.68 -7.21 9.83
C ASN A 262 -11.93 -7.71 11.06
N LEU A 263 -12.67 -8.21 12.07
CA LEU A 263 -12.08 -8.81 13.28
C LEU A 263 -11.78 -10.28 13.01
N GLU A 264 -10.56 -10.55 12.54
CA GLU A 264 -10.11 -11.86 12.06
C GLU A 264 -9.46 -12.69 13.18
N THR A 265 -10.19 -12.85 14.25
CA THR A 265 -9.73 -13.53 15.45
C THR A 265 -10.90 -13.80 16.39
N PRO A 266 -10.95 -14.91 17.12
CA PRO A 266 -11.79 -15.05 18.29
C PRO A 266 -11.37 -14.09 19.41
N VAL A 267 -12.30 -13.73 20.27
CA VAL A 267 -12.08 -12.91 21.46
C VAL A 267 -12.29 -13.77 22.69
N THR A 268 -11.22 -14.23 23.31
CA THR A 268 -11.27 -15.10 24.49
C THR A 268 -10.03 -14.89 25.37
N ASP A 269 -10.18 -15.10 26.67
CA ASP A 269 -9.08 -15.21 27.64
C ASP A 269 -8.79 -16.67 28.05
N SER A 270 -9.52 -17.61 27.44
CA SER A 270 -9.41 -19.05 27.70
C SER A 270 -9.11 -19.85 26.42
N PRO A 271 -7.94 -19.64 25.77
CA PRO A 271 -7.62 -20.26 24.49
C PRO A 271 -7.20 -21.74 24.65
N THR A 272 -8.04 -22.57 25.30
CA THR A 272 -7.68 -23.94 25.69
C THR A 272 -8.03 -25.02 24.66
N THR A 273 -8.82 -24.68 23.64
CA THR A 273 -9.29 -25.65 22.64
C THR A 273 -9.03 -25.14 21.22
N PRO A 274 -7.75 -24.99 20.82
CA PRO A 274 -7.44 -24.54 19.47
C PRO A 274 -7.89 -25.59 18.45
N HIS A 275 -8.32 -25.15 17.27
CA HIS A 275 -8.68 -26.00 16.14
C HIS A 275 -7.47 -26.86 15.71
N ASP A 276 -7.57 -28.18 15.82
CA ASP A 276 -6.45 -29.11 15.68
C ASP A 276 -5.81 -29.10 14.28
N ASP A 277 -6.66 -28.98 13.25
CA ASP A 277 -6.24 -29.02 11.84
C ASP A 277 -5.66 -27.70 11.31
N LYS A 278 -5.76 -26.59 12.07
CA LYS A 278 -5.25 -25.28 11.62
C LYS A 278 -3.79 -25.09 11.99
N ALA A 279 -2.97 -24.72 11.02
CA ALA A 279 -1.57 -24.36 11.25
C ALA A 279 -1.45 -23.10 12.13
N TYR A 280 -2.39 -22.16 11.98
CA TYR A 280 -2.44 -20.89 12.73
C TYR A 280 -3.81 -20.76 13.41
N ALA A 281 -3.81 -20.60 14.71
CA ALA A 281 -4.98 -20.23 15.51
C ALA A 281 -4.66 -18.93 16.25
N PHE A 282 -5.55 -17.93 16.11
CA PHE A 282 -5.39 -16.61 16.69
C PHE A 282 -6.37 -16.41 17.83
N PHE A 283 -6.06 -15.55 18.78
CA PHE A 283 -7.02 -14.99 19.73
C PHE A 283 -6.65 -13.54 20.06
N THR A 284 -7.67 -12.78 20.41
CA THR A 284 -7.54 -11.43 20.96
C THR A 284 -8.08 -11.44 22.38
N LEU A 285 -7.39 -10.77 23.31
CA LEU A 285 -7.85 -10.67 24.69
C LEU A 285 -9.13 -9.82 24.78
N PRO A 286 -10.15 -10.23 25.57
CA PRO A 286 -11.36 -9.44 25.81
C PRO A 286 -11.05 -8.01 26.30
N GLY A 287 -10.01 -7.83 27.10
CA GLY A 287 -9.56 -6.54 27.60
C GLY A 287 -8.97 -5.60 26.51
N SER A 288 -8.60 -6.11 25.31
CA SER A 288 -8.20 -5.33 24.15
C SER A 288 -9.42 -4.74 23.39
N LEU A 289 -10.55 -5.44 23.43
CA LEU A 289 -11.71 -5.11 22.58
C LEU A 289 -12.26 -3.70 22.79
N PRO A 290 -12.31 -3.10 24.02
CA PRO A 290 -12.76 -1.72 24.22
C PRO A 290 -11.93 -0.65 23.49
N ALA A 291 -10.75 -0.98 22.97
CA ALA A 291 -10.00 -0.06 22.13
C ALA A 291 -10.64 0.18 20.76
N LEU A 292 -11.45 -0.75 20.24
CA LEU A 292 -12.16 -0.58 18.98
C LEU A 292 -13.25 0.52 19.05
N PRO A 293 -14.20 0.51 20.00
CA PRO A 293 -15.13 1.64 20.16
C PRO A 293 -14.43 2.93 20.60
N TRP A 294 -13.27 2.88 21.33
CA TRP A 294 -12.46 4.08 21.58
C TRP A 294 -11.85 4.66 20.29
N LEU A 295 -11.45 3.81 19.35
CA LEU A 295 -11.03 4.22 18.01
C LEU A 295 -12.18 4.86 17.24
N GLY A 296 -13.41 4.43 17.51
CA GLY A 296 -14.66 4.87 16.88
C GLY A 296 -15.30 3.78 16.02
N VAL A 297 -14.86 2.52 16.10
CA VAL A 297 -15.45 1.42 15.35
C VAL A 297 -16.89 1.19 15.77
N ASP A 298 -17.79 1.17 14.80
CA ASP A 298 -19.22 0.94 14.97
C ASP A 298 -19.64 -0.49 14.61
N TYR A 299 -18.84 -1.15 13.76
CA TYR A 299 -19.15 -2.47 13.24
C TYR A 299 -17.89 -3.33 13.07
N VAL A 300 -18.01 -4.60 13.45
CA VAL A 300 -17.00 -5.63 13.17
C VAL A 300 -17.58 -6.74 12.29
N SER A 301 -16.84 -7.12 11.24
CA SER A 301 -17.08 -8.31 10.44
C SER A 301 -16.51 -9.51 11.16
N LEU A 302 -17.32 -10.55 11.40
CA LEU A 302 -16.92 -11.83 11.98
C LEU A 302 -16.98 -12.99 10.98
N GLY A 303 -17.44 -12.74 9.75
CA GLY A 303 -17.52 -13.75 8.70
C GLY A 303 -16.17 -14.03 8.06
N ASN A 304 -15.26 -14.62 8.81
CA ASN A 304 -13.89 -14.95 8.37
C ASN A 304 -13.48 -16.37 8.80
N ASN A 305 -12.37 -16.86 8.27
CA ASN A 305 -11.90 -18.22 8.53
C ASN A 305 -11.29 -18.40 9.92
N HIS A 306 -11.05 -17.33 10.68
CA HIS A 306 -10.47 -17.39 12.02
C HIS A 306 -11.49 -17.28 13.16
N VAL A 307 -12.74 -16.93 12.91
CA VAL A 307 -13.75 -16.78 13.96
C VAL A 307 -13.99 -18.07 14.77
N TYR A 308 -13.66 -19.24 14.21
CA TYR A 308 -13.81 -20.56 14.82
C TYR A 308 -12.48 -21.23 15.24
N ASP A 309 -11.41 -20.46 15.44
CA ASP A 309 -10.08 -20.98 15.80
C ASP A 309 -10.04 -21.67 17.15
N TYR A 310 -10.95 -21.34 18.05
CA TYR A 310 -11.10 -21.99 19.36
C TYR A 310 -12.48 -22.64 19.49
N LEU A 311 -12.99 -23.15 18.38
CA LEU A 311 -14.23 -23.93 18.29
C LEU A 311 -15.43 -23.23 18.94
N ALA A 312 -16.40 -24.00 19.44
CA ALA A 312 -17.61 -23.43 20.04
C ALA A 312 -17.32 -22.56 21.28
N PRO A 313 -16.41 -22.93 22.21
CA PRO A 313 -16.11 -22.06 23.35
C PRO A 313 -15.56 -20.68 22.93
N GLY A 314 -14.58 -20.64 22.01
CA GLY A 314 -14.02 -19.38 21.54
C GLY A 314 -15.00 -18.55 20.72
N LEU A 315 -15.91 -19.18 19.97
CA LEU A 315 -16.99 -18.49 19.26
C LEU A 315 -18.00 -17.88 20.24
N ASP A 316 -18.44 -18.63 21.26
CA ASP A 316 -19.38 -18.15 22.27
C ASP A 316 -18.82 -16.94 23.03
N ASP A 317 -17.55 -17.02 23.45
CA ASP A 317 -16.84 -15.91 24.06
C ASP A 317 -16.78 -14.69 23.13
N THR A 318 -16.44 -14.90 21.86
CA THR A 318 -16.37 -13.84 20.84
C THR A 318 -17.70 -13.12 20.70
N LEU A 319 -18.80 -13.86 20.51
CA LEU A 319 -20.12 -13.28 20.34
C LEU A 319 -20.57 -12.50 21.60
N ALA A 320 -20.29 -13.06 22.80
CA ALA A 320 -20.60 -12.40 24.06
C ALA A 320 -19.81 -11.12 24.27
N HIS A 321 -18.50 -11.15 24.06
CA HIS A 321 -17.63 -9.99 24.25
C HIS A 321 -17.87 -8.88 23.22
N VAL A 322 -18.06 -9.22 21.95
CA VAL A 322 -18.39 -8.23 20.92
C VAL A 322 -19.75 -7.57 21.20
N ALA A 323 -20.78 -8.36 21.55
CA ALA A 323 -22.09 -7.82 21.92
C ALA A 323 -22.02 -6.87 23.14
N ALA A 324 -21.18 -7.17 24.12
CA ALA A 324 -20.99 -6.36 25.32
C ALA A 324 -20.37 -4.97 25.02
N THR A 325 -19.70 -4.78 23.91
CA THR A 325 -19.14 -3.47 23.50
C THR A 325 -20.18 -2.52 22.93
N GLY A 326 -21.32 -3.03 22.50
CA GLY A 326 -22.36 -2.28 21.78
C GLY A 326 -22.06 -2.08 20.29
N MET A 327 -20.92 -2.56 19.75
CA MET A 327 -20.66 -2.58 18.32
C MET A 327 -21.62 -3.52 17.60
N ALA A 328 -22.07 -3.13 16.41
CA ALA A 328 -22.79 -4.03 15.53
C ALA A 328 -21.84 -5.09 14.95
N TYR A 329 -22.35 -6.29 14.67
CA TYR A 329 -21.58 -7.35 14.02
C TYR A 329 -22.47 -8.24 13.16
N SER A 330 -21.89 -8.99 12.24
CA SER A 330 -22.54 -10.05 11.47
C SER A 330 -21.53 -11.06 10.96
N GLY A 331 -21.99 -12.20 10.47
CA GLY A 331 -21.17 -13.15 9.75
C GLY A 331 -20.68 -14.33 10.56
N ALA A 332 -21.05 -14.45 11.83
CA ALA A 332 -20.76 -15.61 12.65
C ALA A 332 -21.94 -15.94 13.56
N GLY A 333 -22.09 -17.20 13.92
CA GLY A 333 -23.17 -17.69 14.77
C GLY A 333 -22.95 -19.12 15.24
N ARG A 334 -23.79 -19.59 16.20
CA ARG A 334 -23.74 -20.92 16.77
C ARG A 334 -24.30 -21.99 15.83
N ASP A 335 -25.00 -21.53 14.83
CA ASP A 335 -25.50 -22.32 13.71
C ASP A 335 -25.56 -21.46 12.44
N GLU A 336 -25.92 -22.08 11.32
CA GLU A 336 -26.00 -21.37 10.03
C GLU A 336 -27.14 -20.33 10.00
N THR A 337 -28.12 -20.39 10.86
CA THR A 337 -29.22 -19.41 10.92
C THR A 337 -28.74 -18.14 11.62
N GLU A 338 -28.08 -18.28 12.77
CA GLU A 338 -27.49 -17.17 13.50
C GLU A 338 -26.35 -16.50 12.70
N ALA A 339 -25.51 -17.29 12.05
CA ALA A 339 -24.37 -16.77 11.25
C ALA A 339 -24.82 -15.85 10.10
N PHE A 340 -25.97 -16.10 9.50
CA PHE A 340 -26.51 -15.28 8.41
C PHE A 340 -27.36 -14.08 8.86
N VAL A 341 -27.44 -13.77 10.17
CA VAL A 341 -28.15 -12.58 10.64
C VAL A 341 -27.36 -11.31 10.26
N PRO A 342 -27.94 -10.39 9.45
CA PRO A 342 -27.27 -9.16 9.06
C PRO A 342 -27.28 -8.12 10.18
N ALA A 343 -26.24 -7.29 10.22
CA ALA A 343 -26.26 -6.09 11.05
C ALA A 343 -26.98 -4.96 10.31
N ARG A 344 -28.01 -4.40 10.93
CA ARG A 344 -28.83 -3.32 10.36
C ARG A 344 -28.54 -2.01 11.07
N VAL A 345 -28.00 -1.03 10.35
CA VAL A 345 -27.55 0.24 10.92
C VAL A 345 -28.28 1.41 10.25
N PRO A 346 -28.98 2.24 11.00
CA PRO A 346 -29.58 3.47 10.46
C PRO A 346 -28.52 4.56 10.31
N LEU A 347 -28.32 5.07 9.10
CA LEU A 347 -27.35 6.13 8.79
C LEU A 347 -27.96 7.14 7.81
N ALA A 348 -27.94 8.42 8.16
CA ALA A 348 -28.38 9.53 7.30
C ALA A 348 -29.74 9.29 6.59
N GLY A 349 -30.73 8.78 7.33
CA GLY A 349 -32.09 8.51 6.81
C GLY A 349 -32.21 7.24 5.98
N SER A 350 -31.17 6.46 5.80
CA SER A 350 -31.17 5.13 5.15
C SER A 350 -30.88 4.03 6.16
N SER A 351 -31.38 2.84 5.93
CA SER A 351 -31.01 1.64 6.72
C SER A 351 -30.04 0.79 5.91
N TYR A 352 -28.78 0.73 6.35
CA TYR A 352 -27.78 -0.15 5.76
C TYR A 352 -27.83 -1.52 6.40
N SER A 353 -27.65 -2.56 5.57
CA SER A 353 -27.63 -3.96 6.02
C SER A 353 -26.26 -4.54 5.68
N LEU A 354 -25.41 -4.71 6.69
CA LEU A 354 -24.08 -5.30 6.53
C LEU A 354 -24.21 -6.81 6.67
N VAL A 355 -23.84 -7.52 5.59
CA VAL A 355 -23.88 -8.98 5.49
C VAL A 355 -22.46 -9.47 5.34
N SER A 356 -21.89 -9.99 6.41
CA SER A 356 -20.55 -10.55 6.40
C SER A 356 -20.57 -12.05 6.16
N MET A 357 -19.60 -12.56 5.37
CA MET A 357 -19.57 -13.96 4.94
C MET A 357 -18.13 -14.40 4.61
N CYS A 358 -17.85 -15.70 4.76
CA CYS A 358 -16.57 -16.31 4.47
C CYS A 358 -16.70 -17.36 3.36
N SER A 359 -15.75 -17.37 2.42
CA SER A 359 -15.65 -18.43 1.41
C SER A 359 -14.50 -19.42 1.66
N ILE A 360 -13.70 -19.17 2.69
CA ILE A 360 -12.63 -20.05 3.14
C ILE A 360 -13.23 -20.97 4.20
N THR A 361 -13.58 -22.17 3.83
CA THR A 361 -14.49 -22.99 4.63
C THR A 361 -13.81 -24.08 5.44
N GLY A 362 -12.52 -24.36 5.16
CA GLY A 362 -11.86 -25.50 5.79
C GLY A 362 -12.48 -26.85 5.39
N SER A 363 -13.00 -26.97 4.16
CA SER A 363 -13.71 -28.17 3.72
C SER A 363 -12.88 -29.47 3.71
N ALA A 364 -11.56 -29.36 3.85
CA ALA A 364 -10.65 -30.49 4.01
C ALA A 364 -10.53 -30.98 5.48
N HIS A 365 -11.09 -30.23 6.45
CA HIS A 365 -11.00 -30.51 7.87
C HIS A 365 -12.28 -31.16 8.39
N GLU A 366 -12.18 -31.95 9.45
CA GLU A 366 -13.32 -32.55 10.11
C GLU A 366 -14.27 -31.47 10.67
N GLN A 367 -13.70 -30.43 11.28
CA GLN A 367 -14.41 -29.24 11.70
C GLN A 367 -14.18 -28.11 10.73
N GLN A 368 -15.24 -27.64 10.09
CA GLN A 368 -15.17 -26.57 9.11
C GLN A 368 -15.16 -25.19 9.81
N TYR A 369 -14.69 -24.15 9.12
CA TYR A 369 -14.66 -22.77 9.64
C TYR A 369 -16.03 -22.08 9.49
N VAL A 370 -16.91 -22.66 8.69
CA VAL A 370 -18.26 -22.13 8.42
C VAL A 370 -19.30 -22.84 9.25
N ALA A 371 -20.36 -22.10 9.60
CA ALA A 371 -21.48 -22.64 10.35
C ALA A 371 -22.28 -23.65 9.55
N GLY A 372 -22.76 -24.66 10.25
CA GLY A 372 -23.72 -25.67 9.74
C GLY A 372 -24.97 -25.76 10.63
N PRO A 373 -25.87 -26.71 10.35
CA PRO A 373 -27.13 -26.85 11.13
C PRO A 373 -26.89 -27.07 12.63
N ASN A 374 -25.80 -27.73 13.02
CA ASN A 374 -25.45 -28.08 14.41
C ASN A 374 -23.99 -27.71 14.75
N GLN A 375 -23.37 -26.80 14.00
CA GLN A 375 -22.03 -26.36 14.22
C GLN A 375 -21.98 -24.84 14.05
N GLY A 376 -21.28 -24.17 14.97
CA GLY A 376 -20.98 -22.75 14.87
C GLY A 376 -19.88 -22.45 13.85
N GLY A 377 -19.74 -21.19 13.51
CA GLY A 377 -18.71 -20.71 12.58
C GLY A 377 -19.14 -19.48 11.80
N ALA A 378 -18.43 -19.20 10.70
CA ALA A 378 -18.73 -18.11 9.79
C ALA A 378 -19.91 -18.43 8.85
N ALA A 379 -20.63 -17.41 8.38
CA ALA A 379 -21.63 -17.55 7.32
C ALA A 379 -20.95 -17.99 6.00
N ASP A 380 -21.42 -19.08 5.39
CA ASP A 380 -20.80 -19.64 4.16
C ASP A 380 -21.20 -18.83 2.91
N ALA A 381 -20.26 -18.06 2.37
CA ALA A 381 -20.44 -17.31 1.14
C ALA A 381 -20.63 -18.18 -0.12
N ARG A 382 -20.45 -19.50 -0.04
CA ARG A 382 -20.66 -20.44 -1.14
C ARG A 382 -22.10 -20.94 -1.21
N ASP A 383 -22.90 -20.75 -0.14
CA ASP A 383 -24.36 -20.98 -0.20
C ASP A 383 -25.03 -19.84 -0.97
N THR A 384 -24.89 -19.87 -2.28
CA THR A 384 -25.39 -18.84 -3.21
C THR A 384 -26.92 -18.66 -3.11
N SER A 385 -27.65 -19.73 -2.78
CA SER A 385 -29.11 -19.68 -2.61
C SER A 385 -29.49 -18.83 -1.40
N ARG A 386 -28.89 -19.10 -0.25
CA ARG A 386 -29.14 -18.37 1.00
C ARG A 386 -28.64 -16.90 0.88
N VAL A 387 -27.46 -16.69 0.32
CA VAL A 387 -26.91 -15.35 0.07
C VAL A 387 -27.86 -14.53 -0.81
N THR A 388 -28.32 -15.10 -1.94
CA THR A 388 -29.22 -14.42 -2.87
C THR A 388 -30.58 -14.11 -2.20
N SER A 389 -31.12 -15.05 -1.46
CA SER A 389 -32.38 -14.86 -0.70
C SER A 389 -32.23 -13.76 0.34
N LEU A 390 -31.12 -13.74 1.10
CA LEU A 390 -30.88 -12.76 2.16
C LEU A 390 -30.72 -11.35 1.58
N LEU A 391 -29.78 -11.15 0.66
CA LEU A 391 -29.54 -9.83 0.06
C LEU A 391 -30.76 -9.30 -0.69
N GLY A 392 -31.51 -10.19 -1.37
CA GLY A 392 -32.76 -9.88 -2.03
C GLY A 392 -33.84 -9.44 -1.04
N ALA A 393 -34.00 -10.14 0.10
CA ALA A 393 -34.95 -9.80 1.15
C ALA A 393 -34.62 -8.45 1.82
N GLU A 394 -33.34 -8.18 2.12
CA GLU A 394 -32.93 -6.90 2.69
C GLU A 394 -33.25 -5.74 1.73
N ARG A 395 -32.98 -5.92 0.46
CA ARG A 395 -33.31 -4.92 -0.58
C ARG A 395 -34.83 -4.74 -0.72
N ALA A 396 -35.60 -5.82 -0.74
CA ALA A 396 -37.06 -5.77 -0.85
C ALA A 396 -37.73 -5.01 0.31
N GLN A 397 -37.05 -4.96 1.47
CA GLN A 397 -37.47 -4.18 2.62
C GLN A 397 -36.97 -2.73 2.62
N GLY A 398 -36.43 -2.27 1.48
CA GLY A 398 -35.93 -0.89 1.32
C GLY A 398 -34.59 -0.60 1.98
N ARG A 399 -33.88 -1.63 2.45
CA ARG A 399 -32.52 -1.45 3.01
C ARG A 399 -31.46 -1.43 1.93
N VAL A 400 -30.29 -0.92 2.27
CA VAL A 400 -29.10 -0.85 1.41
C VAL A 400 -28.13 -1.97 1.80
N PRO A 401 -28.10 -3.12 1.08
CA PRO A 401 -27.21 -4.20 1.43
C PRO A 401 -25.75 -3.85 1.10
N VAL A 402 -24.87 -4.06 2.08
CA VAL A 402 -23.40 -4.00 1.95
C VAL A 402 -22.86 -5.41 2.21
N ALA A 403 -22.25 -6.03 1.20
CA ALA A 403 -21.61 -7.32 1.36
C ALA A 403 -20.18 -7.14 1.88
N VAL A 404 -19.87 -7.75 3.02
CA VAL A 404 -18.51 -7.83 3.57
C VAL A 404 -18.02 -9.26 3.38
N LEU A 405 -17.02 -9.47 2.55
CA LEU A 405 -16.71 -10.80 2.03
C LEU A 405 -15.26 -11.19 2.37
N HIS A 406 -15.08 -12.21 3.17
CA HIS A 406 -13.77 -12.79 3.44
C HIS A 406 -13.46 -13.89 2.42
N THR A 407 -12.60 -13.59 1.43
CA THR A 407 -12.45 -14.41 0.22
C THR A 407 -11.14 -14.15 -0.51
N GLY A 408 -10.69 -15.11 -1.28
CA GLY A 408 -9.55 -14.96 -2.15
C GLY A 408 -8.45 -15.97 -1.91
N VAL A 409 -7.25 -15.63 -2.31
CA VAL A 409 -6.02 -16.39 -2.09
C VAL A 409 -5.06 -15.46 -1.36
N GLU A 410 -4.51 -15.93 -0.25
CA GLU A 410 -3.54 -15.18 0.54
C GLU A 410 -2.37 -14.69 -0.33
N TYR A 411 -1.98 -13.46 -0.10
CA TYR A 411 -0.83 -12.80 -0.74
C TYR A 411 -0.93 -12.65 -2.26
N SER A 412 -2.11 -12.84 -2.85
CA SER A 412 -2.37 -12.58 -4.27
C SER A 412 -2.66 -11.11 -4.50
N VAL A 413 -1.95 -10.49 -5.44
CA VAL A 413 -2.14 -9.06 -5.79
C VAL A 413 -3.41 -8.81 -6.61
N ARG A 414 -4.03 -9.88 -7.13
CA ARG A 414 -5.29 -9.83 -7.89
C ARG A 414 -6.24 -10.92 -7.43
N PRO A 415 -7.55 -10.68 -7.45
CA PRO A 415 -8.50 -11.75 -7.19
C PRO A 415 -8.42 -12.81 -8.30
N SER A 416 -8.49 -14.08 -7.91
CA SER A 416 -8.67 -15.16 -8.86
C SER A 416 -10.02 -15.03 -9.60
N ALA A 417 -10.17 -15.68 -10.76
CA ALA A 417 -11.41 -15.60 -11.51
C ALA A 417 -12.64 -16.08 -10.69
N PRO A 418 -12.58 -17.17 -9.88
CA PRO A 418 -13.66 -17.54 -8.97
C PRO A 418 -13.95 -16.50 -7.90
N THR A 419 -12.91 -15.88 -7.33
CA THR A 419 -13.05 -14.81 -6.32
C THR A 419 -13.74 -13.58 -6.92
N ALA A 420 -13.27 -13.13 -8.09
CA ALA A 420 -13.89 -12.01 -8.81
C ALA A 420 -15.34 -12.30 -9.20
N GLN A 421 -15.66 -13.55 -9.59
CA GLN A 421 -17.03 -13.94 -9.89
C GLN A 421 -17.92 -13.89 -8.64
N ARG A 422 -17.44 -14.40 -7.50
CA ARG A 422 -18.19 -14.35 -6.23
C ARG A 422 -18.54 -12.92 -5.83
N MET A 423 -17.62 -11.96 -5.99
CA MET A 423 -17.92 -10.54 -5.75
C MET A 423 -19.04 -10.02 -6.68
N ARG A 424 -19.02 -10.42 -7.96
CA ARG A 424 -20.10 -10.06 -8.90
C ARG A 424 -21.43 -10.69 -8.52
N ASP A 425 -21.42 -11.94 -8.03
CA ASP A 425 -22.63 -12.64 -7.58
C ASP A 425 -23.29 -11.91 -6.39
N MET A 426 -22.50 -11.30 -5.48
CA MET A 426 -23.04 -10.44 -4.41
C MET A 426 -23.81 -9.23 -4.98
N VAL A 427 -23.25 -8.61 -6.02
CA VAL A 427 -23.92 -7.49 -6.71
C VAL A 427 -25.22 -7.95 -7.39
N ASP A 428 -25.17 -9.10 -8.04
CA ASP A 428 -26.34 -9.69 -8.72
C ASP A 428 -27.43 -10.10 -7.71
N ALA A 429 -27.04 -10.56 -6.52
CA ALA A 429 -27.95 -10.82 -5.41
C ALA A 429 -28.53 -9.55 -4.79
N GLY A 430 -27.97 -8.36 -5.03
CA GLY A 430 -28.55 -7.09 -4.57
C GLY A 430 -27.65 -6.16 -3.79
N ALA A 431 -26.40 -6.55 -3.51
CA ALA A 431 -25.45 -5.68 -2.82
C ALA A 431 -25.23 -4.36 -3.56
N LYS A 432 -25.06 -3.28 -2.81
CA LYS A 432 -24.82 -1.91 -3.30
C LYS A 432 -23.39 -1.41 -3.03
N LEU A 433 -22.65 -2.18 -2.25
CA LEU A 433 -21.24 -2.03 -2.00
C LEU A 433 -20.69 -3.42 -1.64
N VAL A 434 -19.47 -3.74 -2.09
CA VAL A 434 -18.77 -4.97 -1.69
C VAL A 434 -17.42 -4.58 -1.12
N ILE A 435 -17.11 -5.04 0.08
CA ILE A 435 -15.81 -4.88 0.74
C ILE A 435 -15.26 -6.27 0.99
N ALA A 436 -14.05 -6.55 0.49
CA ALA A 436 -13.44 -7.87 0.64
C ALA A 436 -12.15 -7.83 1.46
N HIS A 437 -11.85 -8.98 2.08
CA HIS A 437 -10.77 -9.26 3.01
C HIS A 437 -10.15 -10.63 2.73
N HIS A 438 -9.14 -11.07 3.49
CA HIS A 438 -8.42 -12.34 3.47
C HIS A 438 -7.09 -12.35 2.71
N PRO A 439 -6.88 -11.70 1.54
CA PRO A 439 -5.57 -11.77 0.89
C PRO A 439 -4.41 -11.20 1.71
N HIS A 440 -4.67 -10.46 2.79
CA HIS A 440 -3.70 -9.76 3.66
C HIS A 440 -2.83 -8.72 2.94
N ILE A 441 -3.10 -8.52 1.65
CA ILE A 441 -2.50 -7.46 0.83
C ILE A 441 -3.59 -6.69 0.10
N PRO A 442 -3.43 -5.37 -0.10
CA PRO A 442 -4.38 -4.59 -0.87
C PRO A 442 -4.45 -5.07 -2.32
N GLN A 443 -5.68 -5.17 -2.81
CA GLN A 443 -5.99 -5.36 -4.23
C GLN A 443 -6.67 -4.10 -4.78
N GLY A 444 -6.86 -4.04 -6.10
CA GLY A 444 -7.52 -2.90 -6.73
C GLY A 444 -9.01 -2.79 -6.38
N PHE A 445 -9.60 -1.71 -6.83
CA PHE A 445 -11.05 -1.52 -6.81
C PHE A 445 -11.64 -1.96 -8.15
N ALA A 446 -12.88 -2.46 -8.13
CA ALA A 446 -13.60 -2.84 -9.33
C ALA A 446 -15.01 -2.25 -9.35
N ARG A 447 -15.62 -2.15 -10.55
CA ARG A 447 -17.03 -1.81 -10.72
C ARG A 447 -17.73 -2.88 -11.54
N TYR A 448 -18.87 -3.31 -11.04
CA TYR A 448 -19.76 -4.20 -11.77
C TYR A 448 -21.20 -3.70 -11.67
N LYS A 449 -21.87 -3.51 -12.80
CA LYS A 449 -23.22 -2.91 -12.87
C LYS A 449 -23.35 -1.59 -12.07
N GLY A 450 -22.27 -0.79 -12.08
CA GLY A 450 -22.19 0.48 -11.37
C GLY A 450 -21.87 0.39 -9.88
N VAL A 451 -21.87 -0.80 -9.28
CA VAL A 451 -21.54 -1.03 -7.87
C VAL A 451 -20.04 -1.06 -7.67
N LEU A 452 -19.53 -0.34 -6.67
CA LEU A 452 -18.13 -0.34 -6.26
C LEU A 452 -17.83 -1.59 -5.45
N MET A 453 -16.68 -2.20 -5.73
CA MET A 453 -16.14 -3.34 -5.00
C MET A 453 -14.70 -3.04 -4.62
N ALA A 454 -14.36 -3.06 -3.33
CA ALA A 454 -13.01 -3.12 -2.83
C ALA A 454 -12.58 -4.59 -2.79
N GLN A 455 -11.59 -4.97 -3.58
CA GLN A 455 -11.26 -6.38 -3.79
C GLN A 455 -10.42 -7.00 -2.66
N SER A 456 -9.66 -6.19 -1.93
CA SER A 456 -9.05 -6.47 -0.64
C SER A 456 -8.52 -5.18 -0.04
N LEU A 457 -8.70 -4.96 1.26
CA LEU A 457 -8.12 -3.84 1.98
C LEU A 457 -6.77 -4.17 2.60
N GLY A 458 -6.34 -5.44 2.56
CA GLY A 458 -5.13 -5.91 3.23
C GLY A 458 -5.25 -5.91 4.75
N ASN A 459 -4.12 -5.94 5.44
CA ASN A 459 -4.07 -5.85 6.89
C ASN A 459 -4.37 -4.42 7.38
N PHE A 460 -4.86 -4.32 8.62
CA PHE A 460 -4.98 -3.05 9.33
C PHE A 460 -4.19 -3.07 10.64
N ALA A 461 -4.45 -4.04 11.53
CA ALA A 461 -3.63 -4.29 12.71
C ALA A 461 -3.42 -5.81 12.82
N PHE A 462 -2.30 -6.28 12.32
CA PHE A 462 -2.00 -7.69 12.18
C PHE A 462 -0.50 -7.91 12.37
N ASP A 463 -0.10 -9.02 12.96
CA ASP A 463 1.29 -9.31 13.29
C ASP A 463 2.05 -10.08 12.19
N GLN A 464 1.60 -9.97 10.95
CA GLN A 464 2.36 -10.48 9.82
C GLN A 464 3.57 -9.59 9.54
N ASP A 465 4.71 -10.22 9.30
CA ASP A 465 6.01 -9.57 9.13
C ASP A 465 6.56 -9.66 7.68
N ARG A 466 5.73 -10.11 6.73
CA ARG A 466 6.09 -10.13 5.31
C ARG A 466 5.96 -8.74 4.73
N MET A 467 6.93 -8.33 3.93
CA MET A 467 6.97 -6.98 3.37
C MET A 467 5.70 -6.63 2.60
N GLU A 468 5.18 -7.55 1.79
CA GLU A 468 3.96 -7.34 1.01
C GLU A 468 2.68 -7.15 1.85
N THR A 469 2.68 -7.59 3.11
CA THR A 469 1.55 -7.46 4.03
C THR A 469 1.62 -6.21 4.91
N MET A 470 2.69 -5.42 4.78
CA MET A 470 2.93 -4.25 5.62
C MET A 470 2.17 -3.00 5.18
N VAL A 471 1.55 -3.03 4.00
CA VAL A 471 0.70 -1.93 3.54
C VAL A 471 -0.74 -2.38 3.54
N GLY A 472 -1.60 -1.59 4.17
CA GLY A 472 -3.05 -1.77 4.18
C GLY A 472 -3.77 -0.54 3.62
N LEU A 473 -5.10 -0.60 3.56
CA LEU A 473 -5.96 0.48 3.07
C LEU A 473 -7.05 0.83 4.07
N LEU A 474 -7.30 2.14 4.22
CA LEU A 474 -8.56 2.67 4.67
C LEU A 474 -9.37 3.05 3.42
N ALA A 475 -10.54 2.46 3.23
CA ALA A 475 -11.46 2.82 2.17
C ALA A 475 -12.54 3.75 2.73
N GLU A 476 -12.46 5.05 2.38
CA GLU A 476 -13.52 6.00 2.68
C GLU A 476 -14.55 5.98 1.55
N VAL A 477 -15.80 5.77 1.88
CA VAL A 477 -16.92 5.72 0.94
C VAL A 477 -18.00 6.69 1.39
N GLU A 478 -18.26 7.73 0.60
CA GLU A 478 -19.38 8.64 0.82
C GLU A 478 -20.56 8.21 -0.04
N ALA A 479 -21.72 8.07 0.58
CA ALA A 479 -22.90 7.55 -0.08
C ALA A 479 -24.17 8.30 0.33
N THR A 480 -25.10 8.42 -0.62
CA THR A 480 -26.48 8.85 -0.40
C THR A 480 -27.40 7.67 -0.71
N GLY A 481 -27.92 7.04 0.33
CA GLY A 481 -28.64 5.78 0.17
C GLY A 481 -27.76 4.71 -0.50
N ALA A 482 -28.24 4.17 -1.61
CA ALA A 482 -27.55 3.11 -2.35
C ALA A 482 -26.49 3.63 -3.35
N ARG A 483 -26.35 4.95 -3.50
CA ARG A 483 -25.42 5.56 -4.47
C ARG A 483 -24.14 5.95 -3.78
N VAL A 484 -23.02 5.47 -4.27
CA VAL A 484 -21.69 5.96 -3.89
C VAL A 484 -21.43 7.27 -4.63
N ASP A 485 -21.24 8.35 -3.86
CA ASP A 485 -21.01 9.69 -4.38
C ASP A 485 -19.53 9.99 -4.55
N ARG A 486 -18.70 9.49 -3.62
CA ARG A 486 -17.25 9.64 -3.60
C ARG A 486 -16.60 8.43 -2.93
N ALA A 487 -15.41 8.07 -3.35
CA ALA A 487 -14.60 7.11 -2.61
C ALA A 487 -13.11 7.50 -2.67
N ARG A 488 -12.40 7.23 -1.56
CA ARG A 488 -10.96 7.42 -1.45
C ARG A 488 -10.30 6.18 -0.88
N ALA A 489 -9.07 5.91 -1.31
CA ALA A 489 -8.19 4.90 -0.75
C ALA A 489 -7.04 5.59 -0.02
N VAL A 490 -6.92 5.41 1.29
CA VAL A 490 -5.84 5.97 2.09
C VAL A 490 -4.91 4.83 2.50
N PRO A 491 -3.65 4.81 2.04
CA PRO A 491 -2.71 3.77 2.42
C PRO A 491 -2.22 3.97 3.85
N VAL A 492 -2.07 2.86 4.56
CA VAL A 492 -1.44 2.80 5.88
C VAL A 492 -0.26 1.84 5.83
N TYR A 493 0.82 2.17 6.53
CA TYR A 493 1.95 1.29 6.74
C TYR A 493 1.86 0.68 8.13
N ILE A 494 2.08 -0.63 8.23
CA ILE A 494 1.99 -1.38 9.49
C ILE A 494 3.40 -1.59 10.02
N GLU A 495 3.90 -0.60 10.73
CA GLU A 495 5.18 -0.69 11.38
C GLU A 495 5.05 -1.19 12.80
N ASP A 496 5.90 -2.13 13.19
CA ASP A 496 5.81 -2.78 14.51
C ASP A 496 4.36 -3.16 14.87
N TYR A 497 3.62 -3.67 13.85
CA TYR A 497 2.20 -4.06 13.94
C TYR A 497 1.21 -2.91 14.19
N ARG A 498 1.65 -1.65 14.08
CA ARG A 498 0.84 -0.43 14.28
C ARG A 498 0.54 0.21 12.93
N PRO A 499 -0.73 0.40 12.56
CA PRO A 499 -1.07 1.09 11.32
C PRO A 499 -0.78 2.59 11.43
N ARG A 500 -0.03 3.13 10.48
CA ARG A 500 0.32 4.55 10.36
C ARG A 500 0.00 5.06 8.97
N PRO A 501 -0.57 6.27 8.80
CA PRO A 501 -0.86 6.80 7.48
C PRO A 501 0.41 7.03 6.68
N LEU A 502 0.45 6.57 5.44
CA LEU A 502 1.59 6.76 4.54
C LEU A 502 1.59 8.13 3.87
N ALA A 503 2.79 8.68 3.65
CA ALA A 503 3.04 9.88 2.87
C ALA A 503 4.35 9.73 2.07
N GLY A 504 4.59 10.62 1.10
CA GLY A 504 5.84 10.64 0.33
C GLY A 504 5.95 9.55 -0.74
N ASP A 505 7.17 9.18 -1.04
CA ASP A 505 7.49 8.36 -2.22
C ASP A 505 6.90 6.96 -2.18
N LEU A 506 6.84 6.34 -0.99
CA LEU A 506 6.23 5.02 -0.82
C LEU A 506 4.71 5.08 -1.04
N ALA A 507 4.04 6.11 -0.48
CA ALA A 507 2.61 6.33 -0.73
C ALA A 507 2.31 6.53 -2.22
N ASP A 508 3.11 7.35 -2.89
CA ASP A 508 3.00 7.62 -4.32
C ASP A 508 3.18 6.35 -5.16
N ALA A 509 4.24 5.59 -4.91
CA ALA A 509 4.51 4.33 -5.62
C ALA A 509 3.39 3.31 -5.42
N PHE A 510 2.91 3.18 -4.17
CA PHE A 510 1.81 2.29 -3.82
C PHE A 510 0.51 2.71 -4.53
N LEU A 511 0.14 3.98 -4.48
CA LEU A 511 -1.10 4.49 -5.07
C LEU A 511 -1.10 4.40 -6.60
N ARG A 512 0.05 4.61 -7.26
CA ARG A 512 0.18 4.41 -8.71
C ARG A 512 -0.01 2.92 -9.07
N ASN A 513 0.54 2.00 -8.28
CA ASN A 513 0.31 0.57 -8.47
C ASN A 513 -1.15 0.19 -8.22
N LEU A 514 -1.77 0.71 -7.16
CA LEU A 514 -3.19 0.50 -6.85
C LEU A 514 -4.10 1.04 -7.96
N SER A 515 -3.72 2.18 -8.58
CA SER A 515 -4.42 2.75 -9.73
C SER A 515 -4.37 1.82 -10.94
N GLU A 516 -3.23 1.20 -11.22
CA GLU A 516 -3.13 0.20 -12.30
C GLU A 516 -4.05 -1.00 -12.05
N LEU A 517 -4.03 -1.56 -10.84
CA LEU A 517 -4.90 -2.67 -10.45
C LEU A 517 -6.39 -2.29 -10.53
N SER A 518 -6.74 -1.07 -10.13
CA SER A 518 -8.12 -0.56 -10.17
C SER A 518 -8.61 -0.33 -11.60
N ARG A 519 -7.73 0.10 -12.50
CA ARG A 519 -8.05 0.25 -13.93
C ARG A 519 -8.44 -1.09 -14.56
N GLU A 520 -7.79 -2.17 -14.20
CA GLU A 520 -8.16 -3.53 -14.61
C GLU A 520 -9.58 -3.90 -14.15
N GLY A 521 -10.01 -3.38 -13.00
CA GLY A 521 -11.36 -3.50 -12.46
C GLY A 521 -12.37 -2.48 -13.00
N GLY A 522 -11.99 -1.64 -13.97
CA GLY A 522 -12.85 -0.59 -14.55
C GLY A 522 -13.04 0.63 -13.65
N VAL A 523 -12.13 0.87 -12.70
CA VAL A 523 -12.14 2.05 -11.81
C VAL A 523 -10.96 2.96 -12.11
N ALA A 524 -11.23 4.23 -12.40
CA ALA A 524 -10.21 5.25 -12.49
C ALA A 524 -9.86 5.74 -11.06
N LEU A 525 -8.72 5.32 -10.53
CA LEU A 525 -8.15 5.84 -9.31
C LEU A 525 -7.04 6.83 -9.66
N VAL A 526 -7.17 8.06 -9.19
CA VAL A 526 -6.20 9.14 -9.41
C VAL A 526 -5.31 9.26 -8.18
N PRO A 527 -4.01 8.91 -8.28
CA PRO A 527 -3.07 9.09 -7.18
C PRO A 527 -2.97 10.56 -6.77
N GLN A 528 -3.00 10.80 -5.48
CA GLN A 528 -2.70 12.06 -4.81
C GLN A 528 -1.52 11.81 -3.85
N PRO A 529 -0.89 12.79 -3.24
CA PRO A 529 0.33 12.58 -2.44
C PRO A 529 0.22 11.53 -1.32
N SER A 530 -0.98 11.34 -0.75
CA SER A 530 -1.20 10.35 0.33
C SER A 530 -2.57 9.66 0.29
N TRP A 531 -3.32 9.80 -0.80
CA TRP A 531 -4.57 9.07 -1.02
C TRP A 531 -4.84 8.86 -2.51
N GLY A 532 -5.65 7.88 -2.84
CA GLY A 532 -6.19 7.67 -4.18
C GLY A 532 -7.63 8.17 -4.26
N GLU A 533 -7.95 9.07 -5.17
CA GLU A 533 -9.32 9.50 -5.43
C GLU A 533 -9.95 8.59 -6.49
N LEU A 534 -11.03 7.88 -6.13
CA LEU A 534 -11.74 7.01 -7.06
C LEU A 534 -12.79 7.85 -7.81
N LEU A 535 -12.61 8.02 -9.11
CA LEU A 535 -13.53 8.82 -9.91
C LEU A 535 -14.90 8.12 -10.08
N PRO A 536 -15.99 8.89 -10.17
CA PRO A 536 -17.31 8.36 -10.54
C PRO A 536 -17.27 7.56 -11.85
N ALA A 537 -18.23 6.66 -12.03
CA ALA A 537 -18.34 5.85 -13.24
C ALA A 537 -18.44 6.75 -14.49
N GLY A 538 -17.61 6.47 -15.48
CA GLY A 538 -17.56 7.21 -16.76
C GLY A 538 -16.75 8.51 -16.71
N GLN A 539 -16.28 8.97 -15.54
CA GLN A 539 -15.41 10.15 -15.47
C GLN A 539 -13.96 9.72 -15.70
N GLN A 540 -13.22 10.54 -16.45
CA GLN A 540 -11.81 10.34 -16.74
C GLN A 540 -10.97 11.39 -16.00
N ALA A 541 -9.76 11.04 -15.63
CA ALA A 541 -8.79 11.98 -15.07
C ALA A 541 -8.36 13.00 -16.13
N ALA A 542 -8.12 14.23 -15.71
CA ALA A 542 -7.38 15.20 -16.52
C ALA A 542 -5.91 14.76 -16.61
N VAL A 543 -5.25 15.03 -17.73
CA VAL A 543 -3.90 14.55 -18.01
C VAL A 543 -2.96 15.69 -18.30
N GLY A 544 -1.80 15.72 -17.63
CA GLY A 544 -0.65 16.57 -17.95
C GLY A 544 0.54 15.72 -18.43
N GLU A 545 1.35 16.27 -19.32
CA GLU A 545 2.56 15.58 -19.83
C GLU A 545 3.79 16.48 -19.71
N ARG A 546 4.93 15.85 -19.43
CA ARG A 546 6.25 16.49 -19.36
C ARG A 546 7.30 15.54 -19.95
N THR A 547 8.20 16.07 -20.75
CA THR A 547 9.27 15.29 -21.40
C THR A 547 10.65 15.72 -20.89
N VAL A 548 11.50 14.73 -20.64
CA VAL A 548 12.89 14.92 -20.19
C VAL A 548 13.82 14.04 -21.03
N ASP A 549 14.97 14.58 -21.43
CA ASP A 549 16.03 13.85 -22.12
C ASP A 549 17.10 13.41 -21.10
N VAL A 550 17.38 12.10 -21.04
CA VAL A 550 18.28 11.49 -20.09
C VAL A 550 19.48 10.89 -20.84
N PRO A 551 20.73 11.31 -20.55
CA PRO A 551 21.89 10.67 -21.15
C PRO A 551 22.06 9.25 -20.62
N VAL A 552 22.28 8.28 -21.50
CA VAL A 552 22.42 6.86 -21.17
C VAL A 552 23.68 6.30 -21.82
N THR A 553 24.54 5.70 -21.02
CA THR A 553 25.69 4.96 -21.51
C THR A 553 25.41 3.46 -21.39
N VAL A 554 25.34 2.80 -22.52
CA VAL A 554 25.23 1.33 -22.61
C VAL A 554 26.66 0.77 -22.57
N ASP A 555 26.92 -0.12 -21.65
CA ASP A 555 28.22 -0.71 -21.42
C ASP A 555 28.57 -1.84 -22.42
N ALA A 556 29.73 -2.47 -22.21
CA ALA A 556 30.18 -3.57 -23.07
C ALA A 556 29.31 -4.83 -22.99
N SER A 557 28.46 -4.95 -21.96
CA SER A 557 27.44 -6.04 -21.84
C SER A 557 26.23 -5.79 -22.74
N GLY A 558 26.13 -4.61 -23.35
CA GLY A 558 25.00 -4.21 -24.16
C GLY A 558 23.78 -3.76 -23.34
N ARG A 559 23.96 -3.34 -22.10
CA ARG A 559 22.88 -2.97 -21.17
C ARG A 559 23.14 -1.67 -20.44
N ALA A 560 22.04 -0.98 -20.11
CA ALA A 560 22.01 0.10 -19.13
C ALA A 560 20.72 0.05 -18.32
N THR A 561 20.81 0.32 -17.03
CA THR A 561 19.65 0.50 -16.15
C THR A 561 19.52 1.96 -15.79
N VAL A 562 18.39 2.57 -16.11
CA VAL A 562 18.09 3.98 -15.86
C VAL A 562 17.08 4.07 -14.73
N ASP A 563 17.48 4.70 -13.62
CA ASP A 563 16.64 5.03 -12.47
C ASP A 563 16.01 6.42 -12.71
N LEU A 564 14.69 6.44 -12.85
CA LEU A 564 13.93 7.65 -13.15
C LEU A 564 13.31 8.31 -11.91
N ARG A 565 13.46 7.73 -10.72
CA ARG A 565 12.83 8.21 -9.48
C ARG A 565 13.21 9.66 -9.15
N ALA A 566 14.48 10.02 -9.35
CA ALA A 566 14.97 11.39 -9.13
C ALA A 566 14.49 12.42 -10.17
N LEU A 567 13.95 11.96 -11.30
CA LEU A 567 13.49 12.83 -12.39
C LEU A 567 11.97 12.97 -12.43
N ARG A 568 11.26 12.11 -11.74
CA ARG A 568 9.80 12.05 -11.69
C ARG A 568 9.27 12.99 -10.60
N HIS A 569 8.12 13.64 -10.86
CA HIS A 569 7.35 14.32 -9.83
C HIS A 569 6.32 13.36 -9.21
N GLU A 570 5.82 13.68 -8.02
CA GLU A 570 4.74 12.93 -7.38
C GLU A 570 3.52 12.82 -8.31
N GLY A 571 2.89 11.65 -8.35
CA GLY A 571 1.75 11.38 -9.23
C GLY A 571 2.08 11.13 -10.71
N GLU A 572 3.30 11.42 -11.16
CA GLU A 572 3.73 11.12 -12.53
C GLU A 572 4.05 9.63 -12.72
N SER A 573 3.80 9.13 -13.92
CA SER A 573 4.22 7.80 -14.40
C SER A 573 4.89 7.93 -15.76
N VAL A 574 5.80 7.03 -16.08
CA VAL A 574 6.43 6.95 -17.41
C VAL A 574 5.37 6.54 -18.44
N ALA A 575 5.02 7.44 -19.37
CA ALA A 575 4.09 7.13 -20.45
C ALA A 575 4.81 6.60 -21.69
N VAL A 576 5.92 7.23 -22.06
CA VAL A 576 6.74 6.83 -23.21
C VAL A 576 8.21 6.93 -22.81
N ALA A 577 8.99 5.93 -23.17
CA ALA A 577 10.45 5.99 -23.16
C ALA A 577 10.96 5.69 -24.58
N GLN A 578 11.76 6.58 -25.15
CA GLN A 578 12.29 6.46 -26.50
C GLN A 578 13.81 6.67 -26.52
N LEU A 579 14.52 5.69 -27.05
CA LEU A 579 15.96 5.84 -27.26
C LEU A 579 16.19 6.65 -28.55
N THR A 580 16.91 7.75 -28.44
CA THR A 580 17.23 8.67 -29.53
C THR A 580 18.75 8.85 -29.62
N GLY A 581 19.25 9.33 -30.76
CA GLY A 581 20.69 9.56 -30.99
C GLY A 581 21.36 8.42 -31.75
N GLY A 582 22.23 8.78 -32.72
CA GLY A 582 22.90 7.86 -33.64
C GLY A 582 21.98 7.33 -34.75
N THR A 583 22.53 6.57 -35.70
CA THR A 583 21.76 5.68 -36.56
C THR A 583 21.02 4.70 -35.67
N ALA A 584 19.66 4.63 -35.76
CA ALA A 584 18.85 3.75 -34.95
C ALA A 584 19.46 2.34 -34.92
N PRO A 585 20.01 1.88 -33.77
CA PRO A 585 20.74 0.63 -33.76
C PRO A 585 19.77 -0.52 -33.97
N THR A 586 20.16 -1.50 -34.76
CA THR A 586 19.39 -2.75 -34.88
C THR A 586 19.47 -3.55 -33.59
N GLY A 587 18.37 -4.16 -33.17
CA GLY A 587 18.33 -5.04 -32.01
C GLY A 587 18.11 -4.33 -30.66
N VAL A 588 17.71 -3.06 -30.65
CA VAL A 588 17.32 -2.34 -29.43
C VAL A 588 16.09 -2.96 -28.81
N LYS A 589 16.10 -3.08 -27.47
CA LYS A 589 14.92 -3.43 -26.67
C LYS A 589 14.87 -2.51 -25.45
N LEU A 590 13.69 -2.13 -25.06
CA LEU A 590 13.42 -1.39 -23.83
C LEU A 590 12.52 -2.23 -22.92
N LYS A 591 12.84 -2.24 -21.62
CA LYS A 591 12.00 -2.84 -20.58
C LYS A 591 11.67 -1.81 -19.52
N ALA A 592 10.43 -1.82 -19.02
CA ALA A 592 10.05 -1.08 -17.82
C ALA A 592 10.09 -2.01 -16.61
N GLY A 593 10.60 -1.49 -15.50
CA GLY A 593 10.73 -2.22 -14.25
C GLY A 593 10.18 -1.44 -13.07
N ARG A 594 9.64 -2.20 -12.11
CA ARG A 594 9.09 -1.70 -10.85
C ARG A 594 10.02 -2.08 -9.71
N ASP A 595 10.26 -1.14 -8.81
CA ASP A 595 10.86 -1.46 -7.51
C ASP A 595 9.86 -2.28 -6.68
N VAL A 596 10.31 -3.41 -6.18
CA VAL A 596 9.52 -4.29 -5.33
C VAL A 596 10.03 -4.30 -3.89
N LEU A 597 11.08 -3.52 -3.61
CA LEU A 597 11.61 -3.33 -2.28
C LEU A 597 10.93 -2.13 -1.62
N LEU A 598 10.46 -2.30 -0.39
CA LEU A 598 10.01 -1.19 0.45
C LEU A 598 11.21 -0.63 1.22
N HIS A 599 11.22 0.67 1.48
CA HIS A 599 12.24 1.35 2.30
C HIS A 599 13.70 1.17 1.83
N GLY A 600 13.92 0.94 0.55
CA GLY A 600 15.27 0.90 -0.02
C GLY A 600 15.91 2.28 -0.17
N ASP A 601 15.16 3.34 0.01
CA ASP A 601 15.60 4.74 0.06
C ASP A 601 15.94 5.22 1.48
N PHE A 602 15.76 4.35 2.49
CA PHE A 602 16.06 4.61 3.91
C PHE A 602 15.31 5.81 4.51
N GLU A 603 14.24 6.23 3.87
CA GLU A 603 13.37 7.30 4.33
C GLU A 603 12.30 6.79 5.29
N ASP A 604 11.78 7.69 6.11
CA ASP A 604 10.58 7.50 6.88
C ASP A 604 9.38 8.04 6.08
N HIS A 605 8.46 7.15 5.75
CA HIS A 605 7.32 7.44 4.87
C HIS A 605 5.99 7.51 5.59
N ASP A 606 5.93 7.21 6.86
CA ASP A 606 4.67 7.25 7.61
C ASP A 606 4.57 8.50 8.50
N VAL A 607 3.40 8.68 9.09
CA VAL A 607 3.12 9.78 10.01
C VAL A 607 3.32 9.28 11.42
N ASP A 608 4.46 9.62 12.02
CA ASP A 608 4.73 9.37 13.42
C ASP A 608 5.58 10.49 14.06
N ASP A 609 5.88 10.34 15.36
CA ASP A 609 6.74 11.26 16.11
C ASP A 609 8.17 10.72 16.28
N ASP A 610 8.42 9.47 15.90
CA ASP A 610 9.70 8.78 16.06
C ASP A 610 10.50 8.84 14.75
N ALA A 611 10.86 10.05 14.34
CA ALA A 611 11.60 10.24 13.10
C ALA A 611 13.03 9.75 13.24
N ASN A 612 13.41 8.57 12.79
CA ASN A 612 14.80 8.23 12.42
C ASN A 612 15.11 6.77 12.20
N GLU A 613 14.16 5.93 12.08
CA GLU A 613 14.49 4.55 11.77
C GLU A 613 14.38 4.35 10.27
N ALA A 614 15.39 3.73 9.65
CA ALA A 614 15.20 3.12 8.34
C ALA A 614 14.31 1.89 8.58
N PRO A 615 12.99 1.98 8.36
CA PRO A 615 12.09 0.90 8.72
C PRO A 615 12.57 -0.39 8.06
N ARG A 616 12.53 -1.50 8.80
CA ARG A 616 12.91 -2.83 8.30
C ARG A 616 14.39 -3.10 8.05
N TRP A 617 15.24 -2.12 8.18
CA TRP A 617 16.68 -2.35 8.18
C TRP A 617 17.20 -2.43 9.61
N GLY A 618 17.78 -3.55 9.99
CA GLY A 618 18.34 -3.75 11.32
C GLY A 618 19.61 -2.92 11.54
N VAL A 619 19.48 -1.61 11.55
CA VAL A 619 20.56 -0.66 11.76
C VAL A 619 20.90 -0.61 13.23
N GLY A 620 21.95 -1.33 13.62
CA GLY A 620 22.33 -1.40 15.04
C GLY A 620 23.74 -1.97 15.23
N ASN A 621 24.17 -2.12 16.49
CA ASN A 621 25.41 -2.76 16.89
C ASN A 621 26.70 -2.12 16.29
N GLY A 622 26.68 -0.84 15.95
CA GLY A 622 27.82 -0.12 15.38
C GLY A 622 28.17 -0.48 13.94
N ALA A 623 27.29 -1.21 13.23
CA ALA A 623 27.45 -1.52 11.82
C ALA A 623 27.22 -0.30 10.92
N GLY A 624 26.23 0.54 11.26
CA GLY A 624 25.85 1.71 10.49
C GLY A 624 24.88 2.61 11.25
N TYR A 625 24.39 3.61 10.56
CA TYR A 625 23.36 4.54 11.04
C TYR A 625 22.67 5.20 9.85
N VAL A 626 21.43 5.62 10.02
CA VAL A 626 20.74 6.48 9.06
C VAL A 626 21.38 7.86 9.12
N CYS A 627 21.88 8.36 8.00
CA CYS A 627 22.60 9.62 7.95
C CYS A 627 21.85 10.69 7.14
N GLN A 628 21.98 11.94 7.61
CA GLN A 628 21.47 13.15 6.96
C GLN A 628 22.57 13.96 6.28
N ASP A 629 23.84 13.54 6.43
CA ASP A 629 24.98 14.18 5.79
C ASP A 629 25.08 13.79 4.32
N GLY A 630 24.39 14.54 3.46
CA GLY A 630 24.47 14.47 2.00
C GLY A 630 23.87 13.18 1.41
N PRO A 631 22.60 12.86 1.66
CA PRO A 631 21.86 11.83 0.91
C PRO A 631 21.86 12.20 -0.58
N ARG A 632 21.65 11.21 -1.43
CA ARG A 632 21.50 11.43 -2.87
C ARG A 632 20.15 12.07 -3.18
N ARG A 633 19.10 11.56 -2.54
CA ARG A 633 17.71 11.98 -2.70
C ARG A 633 17.04 12.00 -1.32
N GLY A 634 16.00 12.82 -1.13
CA GLY A 634 15.30 12.86 0.12
C GLY A 634 16.06 13.48 1.29
N ALA A 635 15.78 12.99 2.47
CA ALA A 635 16.28 13.48 3.75
C ALA A 635 17.32 12.58 4.41
N ALA A 636 17.42 11.32 3.99
CA ALA A 636 18.22 10.30 4.66
C ALA A 636 18.90 9.35 3.67
N ALA A 637 19.95 8.69 4.12
CA ALA A 637 20.64 7.59 3.45
C ALA A 637 21.19 6.63 4.52
N LEU A 638 21.68 5.46 4.15
CA LEU A 638 22.38 4.56 5.07
C LEU A 638 23.88 4.81 5.03
N CYS A 639 24.45 5.24 6.13
CA CYS A 639 25.89 5.33 6.35
C CYS A 639 26.40 4.06 7.04
N GLN A 640 27.11 3.20 6.31
CA GLN A 640 27.60 1.92 6.80
C GLN A 640 29.11 1.97 7.08
N ARG A 641 29.52 1.58 8.30
CA ARG A 641 30.91 1.57 8.76
C ARG A 641 31.58 0.21 8.52
N LYS A 642 30.96 -0.86 8.96
CA LYS A 642 31.47 -2.23 8.83
C LYS A 642 30.35 -3.24 9.13
N GLY A 643 30.52 -4.48 8.71
CA GLY A 643 29.60 -5.55 9.05
C GLY A 643 28.41 -5.62 8.13
N ALA A 644 27.30 -6.18 8.60
CA ALA A 644 26.08 -6.41 7.85
C ALA A 644 24.91 -5.67 8.47
N VAL A 645 24.08 -5.08 7.62
CA VAL A 645 22.78 -4.50 8.00
C VAL A 645 21.71 -5.31 7.28
N PRO A 646 21.03 -6.22 7.97
CA PRO A 646 20.01 -7.08 7.37
C PRO A 646 18.70 -6.33 7.17
N LEU A 647 18.01 -6.63 6.06
CA LEU A 647 16.58 -6.42 5.95
C LEU A 647 15.89 -7.43 6.85
N VAL A 648 15.14 -6.96 7.81
CA VAL A 648 14.56 -7.81 8.87
C VAL A 648 13.51 -8.78 8.33
N ASN A 649 12.90 -8.51 7.18
CA ASN A 649 11.79 -9.32 6.68
C ASN A 649 12.05 -9.94 5.33
N ARG A 650 11.47 -11.12 5.18
CA ARG A 650 11.35 -11.82 3.93
C ARG A 650 10.38 -11.09 3.01
N PHE A 651 10.73 -10.96 1.78
CA PHE A 651 9.77 -10.54 0.78
C PHE A 651 9.70 -11.58 -0.36
N ARG A 652 8.58 -11.59 -1.07
CA ARG A 652 8.35 -12.48 -2.19
C ARG A 652 8.50 -11.72 -3.51
N PRO A 653 9.19 -12.29 -4.50
CA PRO A 653 9.17 -11.71 -5.84
C PRO A 653 7.75 -11.62 -6.41
N PRO A 654 7.41 -10.60 -7.20
CA PRO A 654 6.10 -10.46 -7.81
C PRO A 654 5.70 -11.65 -8.68
N GLY A 655 4.42 -11.88 -8.83
CA GLY A 655 3.84 -12.96 -9.65
C GLY A 655 3.72 -14.30 -8.94
N PHE A 656 3.99 -14.31 -7.66
CA PHE A 656 4.17 -15.50 -6.85
C PHE A 656 2.90 -16.31 -6.59
N ALA A 657 1.78 -15.67 -6.24
CA ALA A 657 0.49 -16.35 -6.03
C ALA A 657 -0.32 -16.54 -7.33
N GLU A 658 0.12 -15.93 -8.43
CA GLU A 658 -0.60 -15.88 -9.70
C GLU A 658 0.05 -16.73 -10.81
N GLY A 659 1.19 -17.34 -10.52
CA GLY A 659 1.96 -18.12 -11.51
C GLY A 659 3.43 -18.27 -11.12
N PRO A 660 4.29 -18.67 -12.05
CA PRO A 660 5.72 -18.75 -11.77
C PRO A 660 6.25 -17.35 -11.39
N PRO A 661 7.08 -17.25 -10.34
CA PRO A 661 7.60 -15.97 -9.85
C PRO A 661 8.39 -15.27 -10.96
N ASN A 662 8.30 -13.92 -10.98
CA ASN A 662 9.16 -13.14 -11.85
C ASN A 662 10.62 -13.30 -11.41
N ARG A 663 11.44 -13.94 -12.25
CA ARG A 663 12.86 -14.16 -12.02
C ARG A 663 13.75 -13.17 -12.75
N ASP A 664 13.21 -12.23 -13.53
CA ASP A 664 13.95 -11.14 -14.17
C ASP A 664 14.05 -9.96 -13.19
N LEU A 665 14.95 -10.09 -12.22
CA LEU A 665 15.18 -9.11 -11.17
C LEU A 665 16.58 -8.54 -11.27
N THR A 666 16.72 -7.23 -11.03
CA THR A 666 17.99 -6.52 -10.94
C THR A 666 18.06 -5.75 -9.62
N ALA A 667 19.11 -5.97 -8.85
CA ALA A 667 19.44 -5.08 -7.75
C ALA A 667 20.10 -3.80 -8.30
N VAL A 668 19.67 -2.66 -7.79
CA VAL A 668 20.21 -1.33 -8.13
C VAL A 668 20.45 -0.59 -6.84
N ALA A 669 21.60 0.07 -6.71
CA ALA A 669 21.86 0.96 -5.58
C ALA A 669 22.68 2.16 -6.04
N TRP A 670 22.55 3.25 -5.32
CA TRP A 670 23.46 4.36 -5.40
C TRP A 670 24.42 4.31 -4.21
N VAL A 671 25.70 4.39 -4.48
CA VAL A 671 26.76 4.30 -3.47
C VAL A 671 27.72 5.47 -3.59
N LYS A 672 28.20 5.94 -2.42
CA LYS A 672 29.19 6.99 -2.27
C LYS A 672 30.21 6.57 -1.22
N GLY A 673 31.50 6.78 -1.48
CA GLY A 673 32.56 6.42 -0.55
C GLY A 673 33.18 7.64 0.12
N ARG A 674 33.31 7.60 1.44
CA ARG A 674 34.08 8.57 2.23
C ARG A 674 35.18 7.83 2.98
N GLY A 675 36.15 7.27 2.26
CA GLY A 675 37.13 6.37 2.83
C GLY A 675 36.57 5.03 3.31
N GLY A 676 35.37 4.66 2.84
CA GLY A 676 34.67 3.45 3.26
C GLY A 676 35.34 2.16 2.81
N GLY A 677 34.92 1.05 3.41
CA GLY A 677 35.30 -0.32 3.03
C GLY A 677 34.63 -0.77 1.74
N ALA A 678 35.01 -1.92 1.24
CA ALA A 678 34.31 -2.57 0.13
C ALA A 678 32.86 -2.85 0.53
N PHE A 679 31.96 -2.64 -0.41
CA PHE A 679 30.51 -2.78 -0.25
C PHE A 679 29.97 -3.91 -1.13
N TRP A 680 28.98 -4.64 -0.64
CA TRP A 680 28.20 -5.59 -1.45
C TRP A 680 26.83 -5.85 -0.85
N VAL A 681 25.89 -6.32 -1.66
CA VAL A 681 24.59 -6.81 -1.23
C VAL A 681 24.61 -8.33 -1.19
N GLY A 682 24.23 -8.93 -0.07
CA GLY A 682 23.94 -10.35 0.07
C GLY A 682 22.46 -10.62 -0.20
N VAL A 683 22.17 -11.61 -1.02
CA VAL A 683 20.81 -12.10 -1.27
C VAL A 683 20.75 -13.56 -0.88
N GLN A 684 19.86 -13.88 0.05
CA GLN A 684 19.59 -15.25 0.47
C GLN A 684 18.26 -15.70 -0.11
N TYR A 685 18.24 -16.89 -0.68
CA TYR A 685 17.07 -17.52 -1.26
C TYR A 685 16.53 -18.56 -0.27
N LEU A 686 15.25 -18.44 0.09
CA LEU A 686 14.59 -19.28 1.07
C LEU A 686 13.27 -19.80 0.50
N PRO A 687 12.87 -21.07 0.75
CA PRO A 687 11.49 -21.48 0.55
C PRO A 687 10.59 -20.66 1.49
N VAL A 688 9.40 -20.27 1.04
CA VAL A 688 8.52 -19.38 1.82
C VAL A 688 8.12 -19.96 3.17
N GLU A 689 7.94 -21.26 3.25
CA GLU A 689 7.52 -21.96 4.45
C GLU A 689 8.69 -22.61 5.23
N SER A 690 9.92 -22.35 4.81
CA SER A 690 11.11 -22.93 5.43
C SER A 690 12.13 -21.85 5.76
N TYR A 691 12.76 -21.96 6.92
CA TYR A 691 13.90 -21.13 7.32
C TYR A 691 15.23 -21.66 6.81
N SER A 692 15.22 -22.73 6.04
CA SER A 692 16.44 -23.33 5.51
C SER A 692 16.96 -22.53 4.33
N LEU A 693 18.20 -22.04 4.42
CA LEU A 693 18.89 -21.36 3.32
C LEU A 693 19.01 -22.33 2.14
N PHE A 694 18.55 -21.94 0.96
CA PHE A 694 18.65 -22.73 -0.27
C PHE A 694 19.81 -22.29 -1.16
N GLY A 695 20.15 -21.02 -1.13
CA GLY A 695 21.26 -20.45 -1.87
C GLY A 695 21.55 -19.03 -1.43
N GLU A 696 22.72 -18.55 -1.78
CA GLU A 696 23.17 -17.19 -1.50
C GLU A 696 23.88 -16.62 -2.73
N GLN A 697 23.70 -15.34 -2.97
CA GLN A 697 24.40 -14.59 -4.01
C GLN A 697 24.94 -13.29 -3.42
N THR A 698 26.15 -12.93 -3.83
CA THR A 698 26.71 -11.62 -3.57
C THR A 698 26.53 -10.74 -4.79
N LEU A 699 25.94 -9.57 -4.60
CA LEU A 699 25.62 -8.60 -5.63
C LEU A 699 26.28 -7.24 -5.37
N LEU A 700 26.30 -6.38 -6.37
CA LEU A 700 26.63 -4.96 -6.28
C LEU A 700 27.98 -4.68 -5.60
N ARG A 701 29.01 -5.44 -5.92
CA ARG A 701 30.35 -5.24 -5.34
C ARG A 701 30.96 -3.91 -5.74
N HIS A 702 31.52 -3.22 -4.74
CA HIS A 702 32.35 -2.03 -4.93
C HIS A 702 33.54 -2.08 -3.97
N ASP A 703 34.73 -1.73 -4.44
CA ASP A 703 36.00 -1.89 -3.68
C ASP A 703 36.18 -0.88 -2.54
N GLY A 704 35.23 0.04 -2.35
CA GLY A 704 35.31 1.10 -1.34
C GLY A 704 36.22 2.25 -1.74
N GLY A 705 36.64 3.06 -0.76
CA GLY A 705 37.47 4.23 -0.97
C GLY A 705 36.71 5.55 -0.87
N THR A 706 37.22 6.60 -1.52
CA THR A 706 36.61 7.92 -1.62
C THR A 706 36.18 8.19 -3.07
N PHE A 707 34.88 8.32 -3.29
CA PHE A 707 34.29 8.59 -4.61
C PHE A 707 32.90 9.22 -4.43
N ASP A 708 32.43 9.93 -5.44
CA ASP A 708 31.09 10.52 -5.45
C ASP A 708 30.04 9.49 -5.90
N TRP A 709 28.78 9.87 -5.84
CA TRP A 709 27.62 9.01 -6.13
C TRP A 709 27.80 8.25 -7.45
N LYS A 710 27.67 6.93 -7.35
CA LYS A 710 27.68 6.00 -8.48
C LYS A 710 26.49 5.06 -8.38
N GLN A 711 25.80 4.86 -9.51
CA GLN A 711 24.85 3.78 -9.64
C GLN A 711 25.60 2.46 -9.87
N VAL A 712 25.24 1.44 -9.10
CA VAL A 712 25.65 0.05 -9.31
C VAL A 712 24.42 -0.80 -9.54
N SER A 713 24.51 -1.76 -10.46
CA SER A 713 23.39 -2.66 -10.77
C SER A 713 23.88 -4.04 -11.17
N GLU A 714 23.17 -5.08 -10.75
CA GLU A 714 23.48 -6.48 -11.09
C GLU A 714 22.23 -7.34 -11.08
N ASP A 715 22.13 -8.24 -12.04
CA ASP A 715 20.98 -9.17 -12.16
C ASP A 715 21.06 -10.29 -11.12
N LEU A 716 19.94 -10.63 -10.52
CA LEU A 716 19.81 -11.79 -9.65
C LEU A 716 19.88 -13.08 -10.46
N ARG A 717 20.66 -14.03 -9.96
CA ARG A 717 20.79 -15.38 -10.52
C ARG A 717 20.08 -16.36 -9.59
N PHE A 718 18.87 -16.70 -9.91
CA PHE A 718 18.17 -17.70 -9.12
C PHE A 718 18.88 -19.05 -9.19
N PRO A 719 19.04 -19.74 -8.04
CA PRO A 719 19.57 -21.10 -8.04
C PRO A 719 18.76 -22.01 -8.96
N ALA A 720 19.40 -23.04 -9.50
CA ALA A 720 18.67 -24.10 -10.18
C ALA A 720 17.62 -24.68 -9.23
N ASP A 721 16.52 -25.14 -9.80
CA ASP A 721 15.39 -25.64 -9.05
C ASP A 721 15.81 -26.71 -8.02
N PRO A 722 15.33 -26.64 -6.75
CA PRO A 722 15.73 -27.58 -5.72
C PRO A 722 15.38 -29.04 -6.10
N PRO A 723 16.15 -30.03 -5.62
CA PRO A 723 15.97 -31.41 -6.01
C PRO A 723 14.73 -32.13 -5.42
N ARG A 724 13.82 -31.42 -4.77
CA ARG A 724 12.58 -31.97 -4.20
C ARG A 724 11.33 -31.45 -4.88
N PRO A 725 10.68 -32.24 -5.73
CA PRO A 725 9.53 -31.79 -6.54
C PRO A 725 8.30 -31.38 -5.72
N ASN A 726 8.15 -31.78 -4.48
CA ASN A 726 6.96 -31.53 -3.65
C ASN A 726 6.96 -30.17 -2.96
N LEU A 727 8.07 -29.41 -3.02
CA LEU A 727 8.17 -28.04 -2.51
C LEU A 727 8.06 -26.99 -3.62
N TRP A 728 7.78 -27.40 -4.83
CA TRP A 728 7.84 -26.57 -6.04
C TRP A 728 6.72 -25.55 -6.19
N ASN A 729 5.59 -25.79 -5.56
CA ASN A 729 4.51 -24.80 -5.49
C ASN A 729 4.76 -23.78 -4.40
N ALA A 730 5.79 -23.97 -3.59
CA ALA A 730 6.15 -23.02 -2.55
C ALA A 730 7.04 -21.94 -3.16
N PRO A 731 6.68 -20.71 -2.98
CA PRO A 731 7.40 -19.53 -3.40
C PRO A 731 8.74 -19.36 -2.71
N TRP A 732 9.63 -18.70 -3.46
CA TRP A 732 10.86 -18.22 -2.91
C TRP A 732 10.63 -16.95 -2.10
N ALA A 733 11.20 -16.87 -0.92
CA ALA A 733 11.42 -15.61 -0.24
C ALA A 733 12.87 -15.17 -0.39
N LEU A 734 13.10 -13.89 -0.41
CA LEU A 734 14.41 -13.27 -0.46
C LEU A 734 14.69 -12.55 0.85
N ASN A 735 15.88 -12.75 1.41
CA ASN A 735 16.45 -11.88 2.43
C ASN A 735 17.57 -11.07 1.79
N LEU A 736 17.61 -9.78 2.07
CA LEU A 736 18.65 -8.88 1.64
C LEU A 736 19.52 -8.44 2.82
N THR A 737 20.81 -8.35 2.58
CA THR A 737 21.77 -7.89 3.58
C THR A 737 22.78 -6.95 2.91
N LEU A 738 22.94 -5.76 3.47
CA LEU A 738 23.97 -4.82 3.04
C LEU A 738 25.24 -5.07 3.85
N HIS A 739 26.34 -5.31 3.17
CA HIS A 739 27.62 -5.61 3.78
C HIS A 739 28.66 -4.54 3.47
N THR A 740 29.46 -4.20 4.46
CA THR A 740 30.61 -3.34 4.26
C THR A 740 31.82 -3.90 5.01
N ALA A 741 32.94 -4.05 4.33
CA ALA A 741 34.21 -4.37 4.96
C ALA A 741 34.68 -3.22 5.86
N SER A 742 35.49 -3.52 6.85
CA SER A 742 36.11 -2.47 7.68
C SER A 742 36.88 -1.47 6.80
N PRO A 743 36.71 -0.16 7.02
CA PRO A 743 37.44 0.85 6.26
C PRO A 743 38.96 0.72 6.49
N LYS A 744 39.73 1.04 5.48
CA LYS A 744 41.23 1.05 5.58
C LYS A 744 41.73 2.11 6.54
N THR A 745 40.97 3.16 6.76
CA THR A 745 41.20 4.25 7.72
C THR A 745 40.06 4.34 8.70
N GLY A 746 40.32 4.39 10.00
CA GLY A 746 39.38 4.08 11.11
C GLY A 746 38.07 4.84 11.22
N GLN A 747 37.75 5.79 10.31
CA GLN A 747 36.50 6.56 10.32
C GLN A 747 35.77 6.60 8.97
N GLY A 748 36.17 5.79 8.00
CA GLY A 748 35.52 5.77 6.70
C GLY A 748 34.12 5.17 6.75
N VAL A 749 33.23 5.69 5.90
CA VAL A 749 31.88 5.19 5.70
C VAL A 749 31.59 4.95 4.22
N THR A 750 30.81 3.93 3.94
CA THR A 750 30.13 3.75 2.64
C THR A 750 28.70 4.22 2.82
N VAL A 751 28.29 5.18 2.01
CA VAL A 751 26.93 5.71 1.98
C VAL A 751 26.16 4.98 0.90
N VAL A 752 25.00 4.45 1.25
CA VAL A 752 24.09 3.74 0.35
C VAL A 752 22.77 4.48 0.36
N ASP A 753 22.24 4.71 -0.83
CA ASP A 753 20.93 5.34 -1.00
C ASP A 753 20.20 4.73 -2.18
N ASP A 754 18.87 4.89 -2.22
CA ASP A 754 18.02 4.44 -3.31
C ASP A 754 18.27 2.98 -3.74
N LEU A 755 18.48 2.07 -2.77
CA LEU A 755 18.50 0.64 -3.04
C LEU A 755 17.16 0.21 -3.61
N ALA A 756 17.17 -0.52 -4.71
CA ALA A 756 15.98 -1.05 -5.35
C ALA A 756 16.19 -2.51 -5.74
N LEU A 757 15.12 -3.26 -5.72
CA LEU A 757 15.04 -4.55 -6.40
C LEU A 757 14.02 -4.44 -7.53
N VAL A 758 14.53 -4.30 -8.75
CA VAL A 758 13.73 -3.98 -9.93
C VAL A 758 13.22 -5.26 -10.56
N ALA A 759 11.90 -5.46 -10.57
CA ALA A 759 11.23 -6.49 -11.36
C ALA A 759 10.91 -5.96 -12.76
N TRP A 760 11.43 -6.63 -13.80
CA TRP A 760 11.21 -6.24 -15.18
C TRP A 760 9.93 -6.90 -15.70
N GLU A 761 8.92 -6.09 -15.98
CA GLU A 761 7.55 -6.57 -16.24
C GLU A 761 7.05 -6.31 -17.66
N ARG A 762 7.52 -5.26 -18.30
CA ARG A 762 7.08 -4.84 -19.65
C ARG A 762 8.27 -4.74 -20.57
N GLN A 763 8.14 -5.29 -21.75
CA GLN A 763 9.18 -5.25 -22.79
C GLN A 763 8.59 -4.79 -24.11
N ALA A 764 9.30 -3.88 -24.79
CA ALA A 764 9.02 -3.50 -26.18
C ALA A 764 10.25 -3.84 -27.05
N PRO A 765 10.05 -4.50 -28.18
CA PRO A 765 11.08 -4.59 -29.22
C PRO A 765 11.22 -3.20 -29.90
N GLY A 766 12.48 -2.80 -30.15
CA GLY A 766 12.78 -1.51 -30.76
C GLY A 766 13.05 -0.38 -29.76
N ALA A 767 13.18 0.83 -30.28
CA ALA A 767 13.66 2.00 -29.56
C ALA A 767 12.57 2.78 -28.81
N THR A 768 11.32 2.31 -28.81
CA THR A 768 10.20 2.99 -28.14
C THR A 768 9.40 2.01 -27.27
N LEU A 769 9.20 2.38 -26.02
CA LEU A 769 8.36 1.68 -25.05
C LEU A 769 7.20 2.62 -24.68
N THR A 770 5.97 2.19 -24.92
CA THR A 770 4.75 2.91 -24.52
C THR A 770 4.05 2.15 -23.41
N LEU A 771 3.63 2.84 -22.36
CA LEU A 771 2.99 2.28 -21.19
C LEU A 771 1.66 2.96 -20.91
N GLU A 772 0.69 2.17 -20.46
CA GLU A 772 -0.55 2.71 -19.93
C GLU A 772 -0.30 3.26 -18.53
N THR A 773 -0.80 4.43 -18.21
CA THR A 773 -0.61 5.12 -16.95
C THR A 773 -1.94 5.24 -16.17
N PRO A 774 -1.94 5.43 -14.84
CA PRO A 774 -0.79 5.44 -13.92
C PRO A 774 -0.24 4.04 -13.63
N HIS A 775 1.01 3.98 -13.22
CA HIS A 775 1.70 2.77 -12.73
C HIS A 775 2.98 3.14 -11.98
N ALA A 776 3.56 2.19 -11.24
CA ALA A 776 4.78 2.39 -10.43
C ALA A 776 6.06 1.82 -11.08
N ARG A 777 6.21 1.91 -12.39
CA ARG A 777 7.43 1.47 -13.11
C ARG A 777 8.34 2.66 -13.34
N ASP A 778 9.30 2.83 -12.45
CA ASP A 778 10.22 3.98 -12.42
C ASP A 778 11.62 3.64 -12.93
N PHE A 779 11.80 2.46 -13.53
CA PHE A 779 13.06 2.02 -14.12
C PHE A 779 12.89 1.65 -15.58
N VAL A 780 13.92 2.00 -16.38
CA VAL A 780 14.00 1.58 -17.78
C VAL A 780 15.34 0.86 -18.01
N ARG A 781 15.27 -0.39 -18.49
CA ARG A 781 16.45 -1.10 -19.00
C ARG A 781 16.55 -0.86 -20.50
N VAL A 782 17.71 -0.41 -20.93
CA VAL A 782 18.08 -0.26 -22.33
C VAL A 782 19.00 -1.42 -22.71
N GLU A 783 18.60 -2.21 -23.68
CA GLU A 783 19.44 -3.23 -24.33
C GLU A 783 19.77 -2.73 -25.74
N ALA A 784 21.04 -2.40 -26.01
CA ALA A 784 21.54 -1.82 -27.26
C ALA A 784 23.05 -2.09 -27.40
N PRO A 785 23.66 -1.90 -28.59
CA PRO A 785 25.10 -1.88 -28.72
C PRO A 785 25.74 -0.90 -27.74
N ALA A 786 26.97 -1.23 -27.29
CA ALA A 786 27.72 -0.34 -26.40
C ALA A 786 27.89 1.06 -27.01
N GLY A 787 27.63 2.11 -26.25
CA GLY A 787 27.68 3.49 -26.73
C GLY A 787 26.89 4.46 -25.85
N THR A 788 26.90 5.71 -26.25
CA THR A 788 26.15 6.79 -25.58
C THR A 788 24.90 7.14 -26.38
N TYR A 789 23.79 7.21 -25.72
CA TYR A 789 22.46 7.47 -26.27
C TYR A 789 21.74 8.54 -25.45
N THR A 790 20.62 9.03 -25.96
CA THR A 790 19.68 9.84 -25.20
C THR A 790 18.37 9.04 -25.04
N LEU A 791 17.93 8.85 -23.81
CA LEU A 791 16.60 8.29 -23.51
C LEU A 791 15.65 9.48 -23.31
N ARG A 792 14.74 9.68 -24.23
CA ARG A 792 13.65 10.66 -24.09
C ARG A 792 12.51 10.01 -23.33
N VAL A 793 12.17 10.57 -22.16
CA VAL A 793 11.13 10.04 -21.28
C VAL A 793 10.00 11.06 -21.20
N THR A 794 8.78 10.63 -21.56
CA THR A 794 7.56 11.41 -21.34
C THR A 794 6.88 10.88 -20.08
N PHE A 795 6.78 11.74 -19.08
CA PHE A 795 5.99 11.50 -17.87
C PHE A 795 4.56 12.00 -18.07
N ARG A 796 3.61 11.28 -17.46
CA ARG A 796 2.20 11.63 -17.45
C ARG A 796 1.68 11.68 -16.04
N GLU A 797 1.06 12.80 -15.69
CA GLU A 797 0.36 13.01 -14.42
C GLU A 797 -1.15 12.93 -14.66
N HIS A 798 -1.86 12.27 -13.77
CA HIS A 798 -3.32 12.23 -13.75
C HIS A 798 -3.83 13.13 -12.63
N ARG A 799 -4.84 13.93 -12.92
CA ARG A 799 -5.42 14.91 -12.00
C ARG A 799 -6.91 14.67 -11.83
N VAL A 800 -7.41 14.93 -10.64
CA VAL A 800 -8.86 14.94 -10.37
C VAL A 800 -9.48 16.12 -11.11
N PRO A 801 -10.50 15.92 -11.96
CA PRO A 801 -11.16 16.95 -12.76
C PRO A 801 -11.80 18.04 -11.92
#